data_7226db391c4c8bdb69c0167bd6b7aae2
#
_entry.id   7226db391c4c8bdb69c0167bd6b7aae2
#
_cell.length_a   1.000
_cell.length_b   1.000
_cell.length_c   1.000
_cell.angle_alpha   90.00
_cell.angle_beta   90.00
_cell.angle_gamma   90.00
#
_symmetry.space_group_name_H-M   'P 1'
#
loop_
_entity.id
_entity.type
_entity.pdbx_description
1 polymer ?
#
loop_
_entity_poly.entity_id
_entity_poly.type
_entity_poly.pdbx_seq_one_letter_code
_entity_poly.pdbx_strand_id
1 'polypeptide(L)'
;MDIQQIDTRHGTANQPNFSNGNCQPYTGVPFGMNYFAPQTTDQKGSWWFHPEDRVFQGYRLTHQPSPWMGDFSHFVMTPFTGELPENTLFHAQSSYRPEESIFAPTHVSIRQLRDGTQSSLIPSMYGGILTIDYSKKESGLLLTFPGKYSLNVKDSHTVFGQITYFAGSEDPDFTFYFVLKFNQPLLAKTRVTNSGDQADSIPLYFGDVRNLVAQLGTSFISEEQAHYNLSQELHQEAADYLKNSRNQWQDYFDRIKIEHHDPKQTRTFYHNLYRTFLFPQTFYEIDANGQKIHYDTTSRTVKPGALYTNNGFWDTYKTVYPLYSLIAVEKYEEMLEGFLNSYNETGFLPKWLSPDERGLMPGTLIDAVIADAAVKGIREDLMEKFLEAMHKGATIQSANQNYGRQGTKDYLKYGYVPSTYHESINHTLDYAYSDFCISQVAKVLGKEKINQHYQQQALNYQNVFDQKTGFMRAKDVDGTFREPFSAIRWGQDYAEGSAWQSSFAVYHDFAGLIKAHGGKQKFEEKLIELCNQAPSFEVGGYGFEIHEMSEMAAIEFGQLAISNQPSFHYPYLFSYIGKPEMAQPLLKQLLTQTFDDTPTGYPGDEDNGSMAAWYIFNSLGFYPVTPGTGEYVIGMPLMDKAIIALSNGKTLTIETSPNQPQHQFIHEVKRKNLPHTDLFFTHEDLLEGGTISYRLGIVPNAAYHHESALPYSLSE
;
A
#
# COMPACT_ATOMS: atom_id res chain seq x y z
N MET A 1 1.61 -21.96 6.36
CA MET A 1 0.76 -22.12 5.15
C MET A 1 1.67 -22.29 3.94
N ASP A 2 1.32 -23.11 2.96
CA ASP A 2 2.07 -23.20 1.71
C ASP A 2 1.75 -21.96 0.85
N ILE A 3 2.77 -21.25 0.37
CA ILE A 3 2.65 -20.07 -0.49
C ILE A 3 1.79 -20.33 -1.73
N GLN A 4 1.72 -21.56 -2.22
CA GLN A 4 0.90 -21.96 -3.36
C GLN A 4 -0.61 -21.90 -3.07
N GLN A 5 -1.01 -21.82 -1.81
CA GLN A 5 -2.41 -21.68 -1.40
C GLN A 5 -2.87 -20.22 -1.33
N ILE A 6 -1.96 -19.27 -1.58
CA ILE A 6 -2.32 -17.85 -1.69
C ILE A 6 -2.96 -17.62 -3.05
N ASP A 7 -4.21 -17.17 -3.03
CA ASP A 7 -4.94 -16.77 -4.23
C ASP A 7 -4.79 -15.26 -4.44
N THR A 8 -4.06 -14.87 -5.48
CA THR A 8 -3.81 -13.45 -5.78
C THR A 8 -5.07 -12.69 -6.22
N ARG A 9 -6.19 -13.39 -6.46
CA ARG A 9 -7.48 -12.76 -6.75
C ARG A 9 -8.18 -12.16 -5.52
N HIS A 10 -7.66 -12.38 -4.32
CA HIS A 10 -8.16 -11.72 -3.11
C HIS A 10 -8.17 -10.19 -3.30
N GLY A 11 -9.32 -9.56 -3.09
CA GLY A 11 -9.47 -8.10 -3.24
C GLY A 11 -9.59 -7.59 -4.68
N THR A 12 -9.94 -8.45 -5.66
CA THR A 12 -9.97 -8.06 -7.09
C THR A 12 -11.36 -7.98 -7.70
N ALA A 13 -12.44 -8.19 -6.93
CA ALA A 13 -13.82 -8.08 -7.43
C ALA A 13 -14.28 -6.60 -7.48
N ASN A 14 -13.50 -5.78 -8.15
CA ASN A 14 -13.65 -4.33 -8.20
C ASN A 14 -14.90 -3.89 -8.97
N GLN A 15 -15.62 -2.93 -8.41
CA GLN A 15 -16.79 -2.31 -9.04
C GLN A 15 -16.76 -0.79 -8.81
N PRO A 16 -17.45 0.02 -9.64
CA PRO A 16 -17.41 1.49 -9.49
C PRO A 16 -17.85 2.01 -8.12
N ASN A 17 -18.80 1.32 -7.46
CA ASN A 17 -19.38 1.73 -6.17
C ASN A 17 -18.84 0.93 -4.98
N PHE A 18 -18.08 -0.12 -5.22
CA PHE A 18 -17.49 -0.99 -4.20
C PHE A 18 -16.13 -1.47 -4.71
N SER A 19 -15.07 -0.92 -4.16
CA SER A 19 -13.70 -1.26 -4.57
C SER A 19 -13.32 -2.70 -4.25
N ASN A 20 -13.83 -3.25 -3.14
CA ASN A 20 -13.48 -4.58 -2.65
C ASN A 20 -11.97 -4.82 -2.55
N GLY A 21 -11.18 -3.76 -2.52
CA GLY A 21 -9.72 -3.75 -2.50
C GLY A 21 -9.07 -2.99 -3.66
N ASN A 22 -9.75 -2.82 -4.79
CA ASN A 22 -9.18 -2.24 -6.02
C ASN A 22 -7.82 -2.87 -6.43
N CYS A 23 -7.62 -4.12 -6.07
CA CYS A 23 -6.39 -4.86 -6.35
C CYS A 23 -6.38 -5.46 -7.75
N GLN A 24 -5.18 -5.78 -8.24
CA GLN A 24 -4.97 -6.72 -9.32
C GLN A 24 -4.39 -8.05 -8.79
N PRO A 25 -4.56 -9.16 -9.52
CA PRO A 25 -4.01 -10.46 -9.11
C PRO A 25 -2.52 -10.55 -9.46
N TYR A 26 -1.69 -9.80 -8.72
CA TYR A 26 -0.27 -9.70 -9.00
C TYR A 26 0.46 -11.02 -8.78
N THR A 27 1.20 -11.43 -9.79
CA THR A 27 2.26 -12.43 -9.73
C THR A 27 3.59 -11.69 -9.83
N GLY A 28 4.46 -11.84 -8.84
CA GLY A 28 5.73 -11.12 -8.74
C GLY A 28 6.57 -11.65 -7.60
N VAL A 29 7.76 -11.11 -7.41
CA VAL A 29 8.56 -11.33 -6.21
C VAL A 29 8.27 -10.23 -5.18
N PRO A 30 8.56 -10.43 -3.87
CA PRO A 30 8.36 -9.38 -2.87
C PRO A 30 9.08 -8.09 -3.27
N PHE A 31 8.35 -6.96 -3.24
CA PHE A 31 8.86 -5.65 -3.65
C PHE A 31 9.50 -5.62 -5.06
N GLY A 32 9.02 -6.48 -5.97
CA GLY A 32 9.58 -6.63 -7.32
C GLY A 32 9.52 -5.34 -8.14
N MET A 33 10.45 -5.16 -9.08
CA MET A 33 10.40 -4.03 -10.01
C MET A 33 9.20 -4.14 -10.96
N ASN A 34 8.84 -5.37 -11.33
CA ASN A 34 7.70 -5.66 -12.20
C ASN A 34 6.72 -6.60 -11.54
N TYR A 35 5.43 -6.41 -11.82
CA TYR A 35 4.40 -7.41 -11.57
C TYR A 35 3.75 -7.86 -12.86
N PHE A 36 3.17 -9.06 -12.81
CA PHE A 36 2.39 -9.62 -13.90
C PHE A 36 0.98 -9.92 -13.41
N ALA A 37 -0.01 -9.68 -14.26
CA ALA A 37 -1.39 -10.05 -13.99
C ALA A 37 -2.03 -10.58 -15.28
N PRO A 38 -2.95 -11.55 -15.22
CA PRO A 38 -3.78 -11.85 -16.37
C PRO A 38 -4.69 -10.66 -16.66
N GLN A 39 -4.70 -10.19 -17.91
CA GLN A 39 -5.66 -9.21 -18.37
C GLN A 39 -6.90 -9.92 -18.88
N THR A 40 -8.09 -9.49 -18.43
CA THR A 40 -9.37 -10.08 -18.83
C THR A 40 -10.27 -9.10 -19.56
N THR A 41 -9.98 -7.80 -19.45
CA THR A 41 -10.73 -6.74 -20.12
C THR A 41 -9.83 -5.55 -20.45
N ASP A 42 -10.16 -4.83 -21.53
CA ASP A 42 -9.60 -3.53 -21.93
C ASP A 42 -10.70 -2.46 -22.09
N GLN A 43 -11.91 -2.75 -21.60
CA GLN A 43 -13.11 -1.95 -21.79
C GLN A 43 -13.54 -1.19 -20.53
N LYS A 44 -12.83 -1.35 -19.41
CA LYS A 44 -13.23 -0.79 -18.10
C LYS A 44 -12.21 0.22 -17.54
N GLY A 45 -11.59 1.03 -18.38
CA GLY A 45 -10.53 1.95 -17.96
C GLY A 45 -9.34 1.21 -17.35
N SER A 46 -8.90 1.59 -16.15
CA SER A 46 -7.75 0.97 -15.49
C SER A 46 -8.06 -0.32 -14.71
N TRP A 47 -9.29 -0.82 -14.78
CA TRP A 47 -9.67 -2.13 -14.21
C TRP A 47 -9.46 -3.22 -15.25
N TRP A 48 -8.25 -3.75 -15.34
CA TRP A 48 -7.80 -4.69 -16.37
C TRP A 48 -8.20 -6.13 -16.12
N PHE A 49 -8.67 -6.45 -14.90
CA PHE A 49 -9.02 -7.79 -14.47
C PHE A 49 -10.31 -7.78 -13.63
N HIS A 50 -11.14 -8.82 -13.82
CA HIS A 50 -12.22 -9.14 -12.89
C HIS A 50 -12.29 -10.66 -12.68
N PRO A 51 -12.46 -11.17 -11.44
CA PRO A 51 -12.38 -12.60 -11.13
C PRO A 51 -13.49 -13.44 -11.78
N GLU A 52 -14.62 -12.83 -12.16
CA GLU A 52 -15.71 -13.51 -12.86
C GLU A 52 -15.59 -13.52 -14.38
N ASP A 53 -14.65 -12.78 -14.94
CA ASP A 53 -14.43 -12.74 -16.40
C ASP A 53 -13.99 -14.11 -16.91
N ARG A 54 -14.47 -14.46 -18.10
CA ARG A 54 -14.19 -15.75 -18.78
C ARG A 54 -13.35 -15.57 -20.04
N VAL A 55 -12.79 -14.39 -20.24
CA VAL A 55 -11.91 -14.05 -21.36
C VAL A 55 -10.53 -13.76 -20.82
N PHE A 56 -9.51 -14.37 -21.41
CA PHE A 56 -8.10 -14.08 -21.16
C PHE A 56 -7.54 -13.36 -22.39
N GLN A 57 -7.09 -12.11 -22.18
CA GLN A 57 -6.49 -11.28 -23.22
C GLN A 57 -4.96 -11.42 -23.29
N GLY A 58 -4.32 -11.86 -22.22
CA GLY A 58 -2.87 -12.05 -22.15
C GLY A 58 -2.31 -11.77 -20.75
N TYR A 59 -1.00 -11.93 -20.63
CA TYR A 59 -0.23 -11.58 -19.44
C TYR A 59 0.22 -10.13 -19.53
N ARG A 60 -0.32 -9.28 -18.66
CA ARG A 60 0.06 -7.88 -18.55
C ARG A 60 1.26 -7.75 -17.62
N LEU A 61 2.37 -7.22 -18.11
CA LEU A 61 3.41 -6.64 -17.27
C LEU A 61 2.87 -5.27 -16.79
N THR A 62 2.90 -5.01 -15.51
CA THR A 62 2.24 -3.84 -14.92
C THR A 62 3.06 -3.20 -13.80
N HIS A 63 2.93 -1.89 -13.67
CA HIS A 63 3.44 -1.07 -12.59
C HIS A 63 2.30 -0.25 -11.93
N GLN A 64 1.07 -0.71 -12.08
CA GLN A 64 -0.10 -0.02 -11.55
C GLN A 64 -0.24 -0.27 -10.05
N PRO A 65 -0.18 0.77 -9.19
CA PRO A 65 -0.41 0.61 -7.75
C PRO A 65 -1.90 0.57 -7.40
N SER A 66 -2.73 1.28 -8.15
CA SER A 66 -4.19 1.30 -8.05
C SER A 66 -4.83 1.77 -9.36
N PRO A 67 -6.13 1.51 -9.60
CA PRO A 67 -6.82 2.00 -10.78
C PRO A 67 -6.80 3.54 -10.92
N TRP A 68 -6.81 4.26 -9.81
CA TRP A 68 -6.83 5.72 -9.77
C TRP A 68 -5.52 6.35 -10.24
N MET A 69 -4.41 5.68 -9.98
CA MET A 69 -3.08 6.12 -10.41
C MET A 69 -2.81 5.82 -11.88
N GLY A 70 -3.46 4.80 -12.41
CA GLY A 70 -3.17 4.27 -13.73
C GLY A 70 -1.88 3.45 -13.75
N ASP A 71 -1.44 3.08 -14.95
CA ASP A 71 -0.28 2.24 -15.19
C ASP A 71 0.77 2.98 -16.01
N PHE A 72 2.02 2.60 -15.90
CA PHE A 72 3.10 3.13 -16.72
C PHE A 72 3.99 1.98 -17.23
N SER A 73 4.58 2.19 -18.40
CA SER A 73 5.59 1.27 -18.97
C SER A 73 5.13 -0.19 -19.05
N HIS A 74 3.85 -0.40 -19.33
CA HIS A 74 3.22 -1.72 -19.36
C HIS A 74 3.07 -2.25 -20.80
N PHE A 75 2.92 -3.57 -20.93
CA PHE A 75 2.52 -4.22 -22.17
C PHE A 75 1.89 -5.59 -21.90
N VAL A 76 1.22 -6.15 -22.91
CA VAL A 76 0.52 -7.43 -22.82
C VAL A 76 1.15 -8.46 -23.73
N MET A 77 1.37 -9.67 -23.23
CA MET A 77 1.87 -10.83 -23.95
C MET A 77 0.74 -11.87 -24.11
N THR A 78 0.29 -12.11 -25.35
CA THR A 78 -0.83 -13.04 -25.62
C THR A 78 -0.39 -14.19 -26.50
N PRO A 79 -0.33 -15.44 -25.99
CA PRO A 79 -0.13 -16.61 -26.82
C PRO A 79 -1.30 -16.80 -27.80
N PHE A 80 -1.01 -17.16 -29.06
CA PHE A 80 -2.03 -17.45 -30.03
C PHE A 80 -1.56 -18.57 -31.04
N THR A 81 -2.50 -19.14 -31.80
CA THR A 81 -2.22 -20.08 -32.85
C THR A 81 -2.94 -19.67 -34.14
N GLY A 82 -2.36 -20.03 -35.30
CA GLY A 82 -2.89 -19.67 -36.60
C GLY A 82 -2.57 -18.23 -37.01
N GLU A 83 -3.20 -17.79 -38.10
CA GLU A 83 -3.14 -16.41 -38.55
C GLU A 83 -4.20 -15.60 -37.86
N LEU A 84 -3.84 -14.41 -37.37
CA LEU A 84 -4.80 -13.47 -36.83
C LEU A 84 -5.44 -12.68 -37.98
N PRO A 85 -6.80 -12.55 -38.03
CA PRO A 85 -7.47 -11.71 -39.03
C PRO A 85 -7.02 -10.24 -38.94
N GLU A 86 -6.83 -9.77 -37.72
CA GLU A 86 -6.23 -8.49 -37.37
C GLU A 86 -5.31 -8.68 -36.15
N ASN A 87 -4.26 -7.89 -36.08
CA ASN A 87 -3.31 -7.93 -34.94
C ASN A 87 -3.89 -7.13 -33.75
N THR A 88 -4.85 -7.70 -33.06
CA THR A 88 -5.50 -7.08 -31.91
C THR A 88 -5.69 -8.07 -30.78
N LEU A 89 -5.81 -7.57 -29.54
CA LEU A 89 -6.17 -8.39 -28.37
C LEU A 89 -7.47 -9.14 -28.60
N PHE A 90 -8.46 -8.50 -29.22
CA PHE A 90 -9.75 -9.12 -29.53
C PHE A 90 -9.62 -10.39 -30.39
N HIS A 91 -8.74 -10.40 -31.40
CA HIS A 91 -8.53 -11.57 -32.25
C HIS A 91 -7.61 -12.63 -31.61
N ALA A 92 -6.69 -12.23 -30.74
CA ALA A 92 -5.78 -13.14 -30.04
C ALA A 92 -6.37 -13.73 -28.76
N GLN A 93 -7.31 -13.04 -28.09
CA GLN A 93 -7.91 -13.47 -26.83
C GLN A 93 -8.60 -14.85 -26.93
N SER A 94 -8.74 -15.51 -25.80
CA SER A 94 -9.43 -16.81 -25.68
C SER A 94 -10.30 -16.84 -24.45
N SER A 95 -11.37 -17.63 -24.51
CA SER A 95 -12.04 -18.02 -23.27
C SER A 95 -11.12 -18.87 -22.41
N TYR A 96 -11.30 -18.80 -21.09
CA TYR A 96 -10.58 -19.59 -20.09
C TYR A 96 -11.52 -19.93 -18.92
N ARG A 97 -11.06 -20.80 -18.03
CA ARG A 97 -11.76 -21.15 -16.79
C ARG A 97 -10.93 -20.70 -15.58
N PRO A 98 -11.36 -19.69 -14.82
CA PRO A 98 -10.65 -19.25 -13.61
C PRO A 98 -10.43 -20.36 -12.60
N GLU A 99 -11.40 -21.28 -12.47
CA GLU A 99 -11.37 -22.43 -11.56
C GLU A 99 -10.34 -23.53 -11.95
N GLU A 100 -9.90 -23.56 -13.22
CA GLU A 100 -8.84 -24.45 -13.71
C GLU A 100 -7.49 -23.75 -13.85
N SER A 101 -7.41 -22.48 -13.45
CA SER A 101 -6.22 -21.64 -13.59
C SER A 101 -5.50 -21.50 -12.26
N ILE A 102 -4.22 -21.11 -12.30
CA ILE A 102 -3.42 -20.83 -11.10
C ILE A 102 -3.20 -19.34 -11.01
N PHE A 103 -3.57 -18.77 -9.86
CA PHE A 103 -3.36 -17.38 -9.50
C PHE A 103 -2.56 -17.34 -8.18
N ALA A 104 -1.24 -17.43 -8.29
CA ALA A 104 -0.35 -17.45 -7.13
C ALA A 104 0.70 -16.34 -7.20
N PRO A 105 1.24 -15.89 -6.07
CA PRO A 105 2.34 -14.93 -6.06
C PRO A 105 3.53 -15.38 -6.90
N THR A 106 3.80 -16.68 -6.90
CA THR A 106 4.96 -17.30 -7.53
C THR A 106 4.81 -17.58 -9.02
N HIS A 107 3.59 -17.74 -9.52
CA HIS A 107 3.30 -17.95 -10.94
C HIS A 107 1.82 -17.82 -11.23
N VAL A 108 1.51 -17.46 -12.45
CA VAL A 108 0.16 -17.50 -13.01
C VAL A 108 0.13 -18.48 -14.19
N SER A 109 -0.90 -19.37 -14.24
CA SER A 109 -0.99 -20.39 -15.28
C SER A 109 -2.41 -20.47 -15.84
N ILE A 110 -2.54 -20.30 -17.16
CA ILE A 110 -3.82 -20.17 -17.86
C ILE A 110 -3.89 -21.16 -19.03
N ARG A 111 -5.03 -21.84 -19.15
CA ARG A 111 -5.38 -22.63 -20.32
C ARG A 111 -6.38 -21.88 -21.21
N GLN A 112 -5.94 -21.54 -22.41
CA GLN A 112 -6.77 -20.93 -23.44
C GLN A 112 -7.64 -22.01 -24.11
N LEU A 113 -8.96 -21.88 -24.04
CA LEU A 113 -9.89 -22.93 -24.47
C LEU A 113 -10.12 -22.93 -25.98
N ARG A 114 -9.94 -21.82 -26.67
CA ARG A 114 -10.14 -21.68 -28.10
C ARG A 114 -9.28 -22.66 -28.92
N ASP A 115 -8.06 -22.86 -28.47
CA ASP A 115 -7.07 -23.69 -29.19
C ASP A 115 -6.38 -24.71 -28.28
N GLY A 116 -6.68 -24.71 -26.97
CA GLY A 116 -6.09 -25.63 -26.00
C GLY A 116 -4.66 -25.30 -25.59
N THR A 117 -4.19 -24.09 -25.87
CA THR A 117 -2.85 -23.62 -25.47
C THR A 117 -2.76 -23.49 -23.95
N GLN A 118 -1.72 -24.07 -23.36
CA GLN A 118 -1.39 -23.91 -21.94
C GLN A 118 -0.20 -22.99 -21.81
N SER A 119 -0.28 -22.00 -20.94
CA SER A 119 0.84 -21.09 -20.67
C SER A 119 1.02 -20.82 -19.20
N SER A 120 2.25 -20.57 -18.79
CA SER A 120 2.60 -20.23 -17.40
C SER A 120 3.68 -19.16 -17.38
N LEU A 121 3.46 -18.10 -16.58
CA LEU A 121 4.42 -17.03 -16.36
C LEU A 121 4.91 -17.07 -14.92
N ILE A 122 6.23 -17.05 -14.75
CA ILE A 122 6.93 -17.09 -13.47
C ILE A 122 7.82 -15.83 -13.40
N PRO A 123 7.66 -14.99 -12.37
CA PRO A 123 8.37 -13.72 -12.25
C PRO A 123 9.79 -13.87 -11.73
N SER A 124 10.62 -12.86 -12.04
CA SER A 124 11.86 -12.55 -11.33
C SER A 124 11.89 -11.07 -10.93
N MET A 125 12.97 -10.60 -10.29
CA MET A 125 13.08 -9.20 -9.85
C MET A 125 12.98 -8.20 -11.02
N TYR A 126 13.67 -8.49 -12.13
CA TYR A 126 13.77 -7.60 -13.29
C TYR A 126 13.17 -8.20 -14.56
N GLY A 127 12.28 -9.19 -14.44
CA GLY A 127 11.68 -9.82 -15.58
C GLY A 127 10.91 -11.08 -15.22
N GLY A 128 11.14 -12.16 -16.00
CA GLY A 128 10.47 -13.44 -15.77
C GLY A 128 10.63 -14.40 -16.94
N ILE A 129 9.98 -15.56 -16.81
CA ILE A 129 9.94 -16.59 -17.83
C ILE A 129 8.51 -16.98 -18.16
N LEU A 130 8.16 -16.96 -19.44
CA LEU A 130 6.89 -17.42 -19.98
C LEU A 130 7.10 -18.74 -20.73
N THR A 131 6.41 -19.79 -20.30
CA THR A 131 6.39 -21.09 -20.97
C THR A 131 5.03 -21.30 -21.63
N ILE A 132 5.02 -21.80 -22.87
CA ILE A 132 3.79 -21.99 -23.64
C ILE A 132 3.83 -23.36 -24.33
N ASP A 133 2.77 -24.14 -24.09
CA ASP A 133 2.50 -25.41 -24.77
C ASP A 133 1.36 -25.21 -25.76
N TYR A 134 1.71 -25.13 -27.05
CA TYR A 134 0.74 -25.03 -28.14
C TYR A 134 0.16 -26.38 -28.51
N SER A 135 -1.15 -26.47 -28.58
CA SER A 135 -1.82 -27.70 -29.05
C SER A 135 -2.06 -27.72 -30.55
N LYS A 136 -1.99 -26.56 -31.21
CA LYS A 136 -2.18 -26.40 -32.66
C LYS A 136 -0.90 -25.90 -33.32
N LYS A 137 -0.89 -25.96 -34.66
CA LYS A 137 0.19 -25.44 -35.48
C LYS A 137 0.13 -23.93 -35.65
N GLU A 138 1.21 -23.35 -36.18
CA GLU A 138 1.39 -21.91 -36.41
C GLU A 138 1.35 -21.10 -35.11
N SER A 139 2.29 -21.40 -34.24
CA SER A 139 2.47 -20.76 -32.92
C SER A 139 2.89 -19.32 -33.04
N GLY A 140 2.33 -18.47 -32.19
CA GLY A 140 2.66 -17.05 -32.12
C GLY A 140 2.51 -16.46 -30.71
N LEU A 141 3.16 -15.33 -30.51
CA LEU A 141 3.05 -14.47 -29.33
C LEU A 141 2.74 -13.04 -29.78
N LEU A 142 1.59 -12.49 -29.40
CA LEU A 142 1.22 -11.12 -29.69
C LEU A 142 1.73 -10.23 -28.56
N LEU A 143 2.46 -9.16 -28.91
CA LEU A 143 2.86 -8.11 -27.99
C LEU A 143 1.96 -6.91 -28.24
N THR A 144 1.25 -6.43 -27.21
CA THR A 144 0.36 -5.27 -27.31
C THR A 144 0.88 -4.13 -26.43
N PHE A 145 1.07 -2.98 -27.06
CA PHE A 145 1.62 -1.77 -26.47
C PHE A 145 0.55 -0.69 -26.31
N PRO A 146 0.56 0.08 -25.18
CA PRO A 146 -0.47 1.09 -24.91
C PRO A 146 -0.28 2.41 -25.64
N GLY A 147 0.92 2.67 -26.16
CA GLY A 147 1.29 3.94 -26.76
C GLY A 147 2.61 3.85 -27.49
N LYS A 148 3.41 4.92 -27.44
CA LYS A 148 4.69 5.01 -28.15
C LYS A 148 5.60 3.85 -27.81
N TYR A 149 6.04 3.12 -28.82
CA TYR A 149 6.91 1.95 -28.70
C TYR A 149 7.93 1.86 -29.83
N SER A 150 8.96 1.08 -29.61
CA SER A 150 9.87 0.62 -30.65
C SER A 150 10.19 -0.86 -30.38
N LEU A 151 10.20 -1.67 -31.43
CA LEU A 151 10.51 -3.09 -31.37
C LEU A 151 11.53 -3.46 -32.44
N ASN A 152 12.61 -4.14 -32.07
CA ASN A 152 13.70 -4.49 -32.97
C ASN A 152 14.08 -5.98 -32.80
N VAL A 153 14.07 -6.73 -33.89
CA VAL A 153 14.58 -8.13 -33.93
C VAL A 153 16.07 -8.08 -34.13
N LYS A 154 16.85 -8.40 -33.11
CA LYS A 154 18.31 -8.40 -33.13
C LYS A 154 18.86 -9.62 -33.86
N ASP A 155 18.27 -10.77 -33.61
CA ASP A 155 18.59 -12.03 -34.25
C ASP A 155 17.35 -12.93 -34.28
N SER A 156 17.46 -14.19 -34.74
CA SER A 156 16.32 -15.11 -34.84
C SER A 156 15.71 -15.50 -33.49
N HIS A 157 16.35 -15.23 -32.38
CA HIS A 157 15.90 -15.64 -31.05
C HIS A 157 15.74 -14.46 -30.07
N THR A 158 16.05 -13.22 -30.48
CA THR A 158 16.13 -12.08 -29.58
C THR A 158 15.41 -10.86 -30.13
N VAL A 159 14.50 -10.31 -29.32
CA VAL A 159 13.75 -9.09 -29.60
C VAL A 159 14.03 -8.07 -28.51
N PHE A 160 14.35 -6.84 -28.91
CA PHE A 160 14.41 -5.68 -28.03
C PHE A 160 13.20 -4.81 -28.21
N GLY A 161 12.72 -4.23 -27.10
CA GLY A 161 11.64 -3.29 -27.12
C GLY A 161 11.87 -2.10 -26.21
N GLN A 162 11.22 -0.99 -26.57
CA GLN A 162 11.17 0.24 -25.79
C GLN A 162 9.71 0.68 -25.72
N ILE A 163 9.31 1.21 -24.56
CA ILE A 163 7.97 1.76 -24.33
C ILE A 163 8.14 3.11 -23.66
N THR A 164 7.61 4.15 -24.27
CA THR A 164 7.51 5.49 -23.70
C THR A 164 6.04 5.78 -23.42
N TYR A 165 5.53 5.21 -22.35
CA TYR A 165 4.16 5.37 -21.90
C TYR A 165 4.08 5.37 -20.38
N PHE A 166 3.50 6.42 -19.84
CA PHE A 166 3.38 6.61 -18.39
C PHE A 166 2.15 7.47 -18.08
N ALA A 167 1.69 7.34 -16.84
CA ALA A 167 0.65 8.20 -16.29
C ALA A 167 1.30 9.23 -15.35
N GLY A 168 1.80 10.34 -15.93
CA GLY A 168 2.16 11.54 -15.18
C GLY A 168 3.60 11.66 -14.67
N SER A 169 4.60 11.03 -15.31
CA SER A 169 6.02 11.30 -15.01
C SER A 169 6.42 12.76 -15.40
N GLU A 170 7.35 13.34 -14.66
CA GLU A 170 7.96 14.63 -14.98
C GLU A 170 8.84 14.58 -16.24
N ASP A 171 9.36 13.39 -16.59
CA ASP A 171 10.11 13.18 -17.82
C ASP A 171 9.18 12.66 -18.94
N PRO A 172 8.86 13.49 -19.96
CA PRO A 172 8.00 13.07 -21.07
C PRO A 172 8.64 12.00 -21.96
N ASP A 173 9.95 11.79 -21.86
CA ASP A 173 10.71 10.80 -22.61
C ASP A 173 11.09 9.58 -21.73
N PHE A 174 10.51 9.46 -20.54
CA PHE A 174 10.72 8.32 -19.65
C PHE A 174 10.44 7.02 -20.36
N THR A 175 11.44 6.19 -20.51
CA THR A 175 11.42 4.99 -21.34
C THR A 175 11.72 3.73 -20.54
N PHE A 176 10.92 2.71 -20.79
CA PHE A 176 11.11 1.36 -20.30
C PHE A 176 11.68 0.48 -21.41
N TYR A 177 12.69 -0.27 -21.08
CA TYR A 177 13.40 -1.16 -22.01
C TYR A 177 13.13 -2.60 -21.62
N PHE A 178 12.97 -3.46 -22.63
CA PHE A 178 12.87 -4.89 -22.40
C PHE A 178 13.57 -5.71 -23.48
N VAL A 179 13.99 -6.91 -23.12
CA VAL A 179 14.53 -7.91 -24.02
C VAL A 179 13.78 -9.22 -23.83
N LEU A 180 13.35 -9.81 -24.92
CA LEU A 180 12.77 -11.17 -24.96
C LEU A 180 13.72 -12.09 -25.68
N LYS A 181 14.09 -13.20 -25.05
CA LYS A 181 14.90 -14.27 -25.64
C LYS A 181 14.09 -15.55 -25.70
N PHE A 182 14.04 -16.14 -26.90
CA PHE A 182 13.25 -17.34 -27.20
C PHE A 182 14.13 -18.57 -27.40
N ASN A 183 13.63 -19.73 -26.96
CA ASN A 183 14.28 -21.04 -27.24
C ASN A 183 14.04 -21.52 -28.68
N GLN A 184 13.15 -20.87 -29.44
CA GLN A 184 12.77 -21.19 -30.81
C GLN A 184 13.00 -19.98 -31.71
N PRO A 185 13.38 -20.20 -32.98
CA PRO A 185 13.63 -19.10 -33.90
C PRO A 185 12.34 -18.45 -34.40
N LEU A 186 12.37 -17.12 -34.49
CA LEU A 186 11.35 -16.31 -35.13
C LEU A 186 11.32 -16.57 -36.64
N LEU A 187 10.13 -16.67 -37.22
CA LEU A 187 9.98 -16.78 -38.68
C LEU A 187 10.32 -15.47 -39.39
N ALA A 188 10.82 -15.55 -40.60
CA ALA A 188 11.17 -14.40 -41.44
C ALA A 188 9.98 -13.43 -41.68
N LYS A 189 8.72 -13.92 -41.63
CA LYS A 189 7.53 -13.06 -41.69
C LYS A 189 7.35 -12.16 -40.49
N THR A 190 8.01 -12.46 -39.36
CA THR A 190 8.12 -11.58 -38.19
C THR A 190 9.18 -10.50 -38.47
N ARG A 191 8.98 -9.71 -39.53
CA ARG A 191 9.84 -8.56 -39.81
C ARG A 191 9.43 -7.42 -38.87
N VAL A 192 10.20 -7.28 -37.83
CA VAL A 192 9.91 -6.26 -36.81
C VAL A 192 11.00 -5.22 -36.80
N THR A 193 10.81 -4.22 -37.59
CA THR A 193 11.26 -2.88 -37.31
C THR A 193 9.99 -2.05 -37.24
N ASN A 194 9.33 -2.07 -36.10
CA ASN A 194 8.10 -1.33 -35.92
C ASN A 194 8.33 -0.31 -34.81
N SER A 195 8.07 0.92 -35.10
CA SER A 195 7.90 1.97 -34.11
C SER A 195 6.57 2.65 -34.37
N GLY A 196 5.84 2.94 -33.33
CA GLY A 196 4.56 3.63 -33.39
C GLY A 196 4.42 4.61 -32.25
N ASP A 197 3.66 5.67 -32.50
CA ASP A 197 3.33 6.70 -31.48
C ASP A 197 1.97 6.45 -30.82
N GLN A 198 1.29 5.37 -31.20
CA GLN A 198 -0.04 4.99 -30.70
C GLN A 198 -0.06 3.53 -30.28
N ALA A 199 -1.12 3.16 -29.57
CA ALA A 199 -1.37 1.77 -29.18
C ALA A 199 -1.36 0.85 -30.41
N ASP A 200 -0.65 -0.27 -30.32
CA ASP A 200 -0.48 -1.22 -31.41
C ASP A 200 -0.23 -2.65 -30.88
N SER A 201 -0.38 -3.63 -31.78
CA SER A 201 -0.14 -5.04 -31.45
C SER A 201 0.68 -5.71 -32.53
N ILE A 202 1.81 -6.30 -32.13
CA ILE A 202 2.81 -6.89 -33.02
C ILE A 202 2.88 -8.39 -32.81
N PRO A 203 2.53 -9.21 -33.81
CA PRO A 203 2.62 -10.68 -33.73
C PRO A 203 4.04 -11.17 -34.00
N LEU A 204 4.54 -12.01 -33.12
CA LEU A 204 5.75 -12.77 -33.28
C LEU A 204 5.38 -14.21 -33.68
N TYR A 205 5.86 -14.74 -34.82
CA TYR A 205 5.54 -16.08 -35.32
C TYR A 205 6.72 -17.02 -35.19
N PHE A 206 6.45 -18.26 -34.77
CA PHE A 206 7.46 -19.31 -34.55
C PHE A 206 7.25 -20.54 -35.46
N GLY A 207 6.13 -20.59 -36.22
CA GLY A 207 5.79 -21.73 -37.05
C GLY A 207 5.20 -22.91 -36.24
N ASP A 208 5.47 -24.13 -36.70
CA ASP A 208 4.94 -25.34 -36.06
C ASP A 208 5.74 -25.74 -34.81
N VAL A 209 5.80 -24.84 -33.84
CA VAL A 209 6.44 -25.05 -32.53
C VAL A 209 5.39 -25.49 -31.51
N ARG A 210 5.72 -26.55 -30.76
CA ARG A 210 4.85 -27.03 -29.69
C ARG A 210 5.19 -26.32 -28.32
N ASN A 211 6.46 -26.24 -28.00
CA ASN A 211 6.93 -25.68 -26.74
C ASN A 211 7.76 -24.43 -27.00
N LEU A 212 7.26 -23.30 -26.57
CA LEU A 212 7.96 -22.03 -26.60
C LEU A 212 8.31 -21.59 -25.17
N VAL A 213 9.55 -21.17 -25.00
CA VAL A 213 10.01 -20.49 -23.78
C VAL A 213 10.49 -19.11 -24.17
N ALA A 214 9.98 -18.10 -23.49
CA ALA A 214 10.39 -16.71 -23.61
C ALA A 214 10.93 -16.21 -22.26
N GLN A 215 12.20 -15.86 -22.20
CA GLN A 215 12.81 -15.20 -21.05
C GLN A 215 12.79 -13.69 -21.27
N LEU A 216 12.32 -12.96 -20.26
CA LEU A 216 12.15 -11.51 -20.28
C LEU A 216 13.13 -10.86 -19.30
N GLY A 217 13.87 -9.86 -19.76
CA GLY A 217 14.62 -8.94 -18.93
C GLY A 217 14.17 -7.51 -19.21
N THR A 218 14.14 -6.67 -18.17
CA THR A 218 13.61 -5.30 -18.24
C THR A 218 14.56 -4.31 -17.59
N SER A 219 14.41 -3.03 -17.93
CA SER A 219 15.15 -1.92 -17.32
C SER A 219 14.42 -0.59 -17.52
N PHE A 220 14.52 0.31 -16.54
CA PHE A 220 14.18 1.71 -16.69
C PHE A 220 15.38 2.58 -17.11
N ILE A 221 16.55 1.98 -17.30
CA ILE A 221 17.82 2.68 -17.54
C ILE A 221 18.21 2.64 -19.02
N SER A 222 18.37 1.43 -19.58
CA SER A 222 18.78 1.26 -20.97
C SER A 222 18.52 -0.16 -21.51
N GLU A 223 18.68 -0.30 -22.84
CA GLU A 223 18.64 -1.61 -23.51
C GLU A 223 19.77 -2.52 -23.00
N GLU A 224 20.98 -1.98 -22.80
CA GLU A 224 22.15 -2.72 -22.30
C GLU A 224 21.88 -3.23 -20.89
N GLN A 225 21.25 -2.42 -20.03
CA GLN A 225 20.92 -2.83 -18.66
C GLN A 225 19.82 -3.91 -18.67
N ALA A 226 18.80 -3.79 -19.52
CA ALA A 226 17.78 -4.85 -19.68
C ALA A 226 18.41 -6.18 -20.12
N HIS A 227 19.38 -6.11 -21.04
CA HIS A 227 20.14 -7.28 -21.45
C HIS A 227 21.03 -7.83 -20.32
N TYR A 228 21.66 -6.97 -19.57
CA TYR A 228 22.46 -7.37 -18.41
C TYR A 228 21.59 -8.07 -17.37
N ASN A 229 20.44 -7.51 -17.01
CA ASN A 229 19.49 -8.11 -16.07
C ASN A 229 19.06 -9.51 -16.54
N LEU A 230 18.69 -9.66 -17.82
CA LEU A 230 18.36 -10.96 -18.38
C LEU A 230 19.56 -11.93 -18.35
N SER A 231 20.78 -11.44 -18.63
CA SER A 231 21.97 -12.29 -18.71
C SER A 231 22.29 -13.03 -17.42
N GLN A 232 21.87 -12.48 -16.28
CA GLN A 232 22.05 -13.11 -14.96
C GLN A 232 21.16 -14.35 -14.78
N GLU A 233 20.10 -14.47 -15.58
CA GLU A 233 19.10 -15.53 -15.48
C GLU A 233 19.06 -16.47 -16.72
N LEU A 234 19.80 -16.19 -17.79
CA LEU A 234 19.72 -16.93 -19.06
C LEU A 234 20.00 -18.43 -18.97
N HIS A 235 20.75 -18.86 -17.95
CA HIS A 235 21.08 -20.27 -17.71
C HIS A 235 20.01 -20.99 -16.87
N GLN A 236 18.98 -20.29 -16.40
CA GLN A 236 17.93 -20.84 -15.57
C GLN A 236 16.76 -21.37 -16.43
N GLU A 237 16.18 -22.47 -15.98
CA GLU A 237 14.94 -23.03 -16.52
C GLU A 237 13.73 -22.56 -15.69
N ALA A 238 12.51 -22.80 -16.18
CA ALA A 238 11.28 -22.45 -15.49
C ALA A 238 11.20 -23.01 -14.05
N ALA A 239 11.77 -24.20 -13.82
CA ALA A 239 11.83 -24.79 -12.49
C ALA A 239 12.71 -23.99 -11.51
N ASP A 240 13.79 -23.38 -12.02
CA ASP A 240 14.68 -22.55 -11.21
C ASP A 240 14.01 -21.22 -10.83
N TYR A 241 13.34 -20.56 -11.81
CA TYR A 241 12.53 -19.36 -11.55
C TYR A 241 11.47 -19.64 -10.50
N LEU A 242 10.72 -20.75 -10.62
CA LEU A 242 9.69 -21.11 -9.66
C LEU A 242 10.25 -21.37 -8.26
N LYS A 243 11.38 -22.08 -8.18
CA LYS A 243 12.09 -22.34 -6.92
C LYS A 243 12.57 -21.02 -6.27
N ASN A 244 13.16 -20.14 -7.06
CA ASN A 244 13.66 -18.84 -6.57
C ASN A 244 12.52 -17.96 -6.07
N SER A 245 11.42 -17.84 -6.83
CA SER A 245 10.24 -17.09 -6.44
C SER A 245 9.62 -17.64 -5.15
N ARG A 246 9.49 -18.98 -5.04
CA ARG A 246 8.99 -19.63 -3.81
C ARG A 246 9.87 -19.33 -2.60
N ASN A 247 11.19 -19.44 -2.74
CA ASN A 247 12.11 -19.18 -1.64
C ASN A 247 12.01 -17.75 -1.15
N GLN A 248 11.94 -16.77 -2.06
CA GLN A 248 11.80 -15.37 -1.71
C GLN A 248 10.50 -15.10 -0.93
N TRP A 249 9.36 -15.62 -1.40
CA TRP A 249 8.10 -15.48 -0.68
C TRP A 249 8.09 -16.21 0.65
N GLN A 250 8.65 -17.44 0.70
CA GLN A 250 8.69 -18.21 1.94
C GLN A 250 9.48 -17.49 3.03
N ASP A 251 10.57 -16.80 2.68
CA ASP A 251 11.34 -16.00 3.62
C ASP A 251 10.48 -14.92 4.30
N TYR A 252 9.62 -14.23 3.54
CA TYR A 252 8.71 -13.23 4.09
C TYR A 252 7.54 -13.85 4.86
N PHE A 253 6.98 -14.96 4.41
CA PHE A 253 5.90 -15.64 5.11
C PHE A 253 6.34 -16.31 6.42
N ASP A 254 7.59 -16.73 6.50
CA ASP A 254 8.16 -17.30 7.73
C ASP A 254 8.37 -16.27 8.85
N ARG A 255 8.26 -14.98 8.52
CA ARG A 255 8.37 -13.89 9.51
C ARG A 255 7.18 -13.80 10.44
N ILE A 256 5.99 -14.21 10.01
CA ILE A 256 4.81 -14.34 10.87
C ILE A 256 4.11 -15.68 10.59
N LYS A 257 4.11 -16.56 11.56
CA LYS A 257 3.36 -17.82 11.51
C LYS A 257 2.19 -17.73 12.47
N ILE A 258 1.00 -18.09 12.01
CA ILE A 258 -0.22 -18.03 12.80
C ILE A 258 -0.92 -19.38 12.87
N GLU A 259 -1.70 -19.55 13.95
CA GLU A 259 -2.66 -20.63 14.12
C GLU A 259 -4.02 -20.02 14.45
N HIS A 260 -5.08 -20.55 13.83
CA HIS A 260 -6.46 -20.24 14.14
C HIS A 260 -7.32 -21.46 13.89
N HIS A 261 -8.31 -21.71 14.79
CA HIS A 261 -9.21 -22.87 14.70
C HIS A 261 -10.12 -22.85 13.47
N ASP A 262 -10.40 -21.66 12.90
CA ASP A 262 -11.10 -21.51 11.61
C ASP A 262 -10.07 -21.33 10.48
N PRO A 263 -9.98 -22.27 9.51
CA PRO A 263 -9.06 -22.18 8.39
C PRO A 263 -9.31 -20.95 7.48
N LYS A 264 -10.53 -20.42 7.46
CA LYS A 264 -10.87 -19.21 6.71
C LYS A 264 -10.07 -18.02 7.24
N GLN A 265 -10.00 -17.83 8.56
CA GLN A 265 -9.23 -16.76 9.18
C GLN A 265 -7.72 -16.90 8.89
N THR A 266 -7.22 -18.13 8.85
CA THR A 266 -5.83 -18.40 8.47
C THR A 266 -5.55 -17.95 7.02
N ARG A 267 -6.44 -18.27 6.07
CA ARG A 267 -6.28 -17.83 4.67
C ARG A 267 -6.39 -16.31 4.55
N THR A 268 -7.39 -15.69 5.20
CA THR A 268 -7.54 -14.23 5.22
C THR A 268 -6.27 -13.54 5.70
N PHE A 269 -5.66 -14.05 6.81
CA PHE A 269 -4.41 -13.50 7.33
C PHE A 269 -3.27 -13.56 6.31
N TYR A 270 -3.04 -14.70 5.68
CA TYR A 270 -1.93 -14.85 4.74
C TYR A 270 -2.18 -14.15 3.40
N HIS A 271 -3.43 -13.99 2.94
CA HIS A 271 -3.76 -13.13 1.80
C HIS A 271 -3.41 -11.67 2.09
N ASN A 272 -3.71 -11.18 3.30
CA ASN A 272 -3.30 -9.85 3.73
C ASN A 272 -1.77 -9.74 3.86
N LEU A 273 -1.11 -10.73 4.43
CA LEU A 273 0.36 -10.72 4.56
C LEU A 273 1.05 -10.67 3.18
N TYR A 274 0.51 -11.36 2.16
CA TYR A 274 1.00 -11.24 0.79
C TYR A 274 0.92 -9.79 0.29
N ARG A 275 -0.22 -9.10 0.47
CA ARG A 275 -0.41 -7.71 0.03
C ARG A 275 0.57 -6.73 0.67
N THR A 276 0.96 -6.96 1.92
CA THR A 276 1.90 -6.06 2.62
C THR A 276 3.32 -6.06 2.05
N PHE A 277 3.69 -7.02 1.19
CA PHE A 277 5.04 -7.12 0.61
C PHE A 277 5.10 -6.80 -0.89
N LEU A 278 4.06 -6.18 -1.44
CA LEU A 278 4.03 -5.79 -2.85
C LEU A 278 4.58 -4.37 -3.08
N PHE A 279 4.25 -3.43 -2.21
CA PHE A 279 4.59 -2.01 -2.36
C PHE A 279 5.36 -1.46 -1.15
N PRO A 280 6.18 -0.42 -1.33
CA PRO A 280 6.59 0.20 -2.61
C PRO A 280 7.38 -0.76 -3.49
N GLN A 281 7.30 -0.57 -4.82
CA GLN A 281 8.09 -1.36 -5.77
C GLN A 281 9.54 -0.85 -5.83
N THR A 282 10.47 -1.78 -5.98
CA THR A 282 11.88 -1.48 -6.31
C THR A 282 11.94 -0.68 -7.62
N PHE A 283 12.66 0.43 -7.61
CA PHE A 283 12.83 1.31 -8.76
C PHE A 283 14.31 1.61 -9.00
N TYR A 284 15.16 0.65 -8.66
CA TYR A 284 16.61 0.65 -8.91
C TYR A 284 17.04 -0.70 -9.48
N GLU A 285 18.17 -0.74 -10.11
CA GLU A 285 18.77 -1.91 -10.74
C GLU A 285 20.19 -2.11 -10.23
N ILE A 286 20.80 -3.27 -10.53
CA ILE A 286 22.18 -3.56 -10.16
C ILE A 286 23.02 -3.50 -11.42
N ASP A 287 24.07 -2.69 -11.42
CA ASP A 287 24.99 -2.58 -12.55
C ASP A 287 26.00 -3.74 -12.59
N ALA A 288 26.84 -3.78 -13.62
CA ALA A 288 27.86 -4.82 -13.80
C ALA A 288 28.94 -4.84 -12.70
N ASN A 289 29.04 -3.78 -11.87
CA ASN A 289 29.94 -3.71 -10.72
C ASN A 289 29.26 -4.11 -9.41
N GLY A 290 27.98 -4.51 -9.45
CA GLY A 290 27.18 -4.85 -8.28
C GLY A 290 26.66 -3.64 -7.50
N GLN A 291 26.65 -2.45 -8.10
CA GLN A 291 26.17 -1.22 -7.46
C GLN A 291 24.69 -0.97 -7.81
N LYS A 292 23.94 -0.47 -6.83
CA LYS A 292 22.57 0.02 -7.05
C LYS A 292 22.61 1.30 -7.88
N ILE A 293 21.86 1.33 -8.96
CA ILE A 293 21.68 2.47 -9.86
C ILE A 293 20.22 2.64 -10.21
N HIS A 294 19.79 3.87 -10.46
CA HIS A 294 18.41 4.15 -10.88
C HIS A 294 18.36 5.32 -11.87
N TYR A 295 17.28 5.40 -12.62
CA TYR A 295 17.00 6.53 -13.49
C TYR A 295 16.26 7.63 -12.71
N ASP A 296 16.88 8.81 -12.63
CA ASP A 296 16.29 10.02 -12.06
C ASP A 296 15.50 10.77 -13.14
N THR A 297 14.17 10.76 -13.05
CA THR A 297 13.26 11.41 -14.00
C THR A 297 13.38 12.95 -14.00
N THR A 298 13.84 13.53 -12.88
CA THR A 298 14.00 14.98 -12.73
C THR A 298 15.23 15.49 -13.52
N SER A 299 16.39 14.86 -13.32
CA SER A 299 17.62 15.22 -14.03
C SER A 299 17.81 14.48 -15.35
N ARG A 300 17.00 13.46 -15.63
CA ARG A 300 17.06 12.55 -16.78
C ARG A 300 18.43 11.87 -16.93
N THR A 301 18.96 11.45 -15.81
CA THR A 301 20.28 10.79 -15.74
C THR A 301 20.24 9.59 -14.81
N VAL A 302 21.18 8.68 -14.99
CA VAL A 302 21.38 7.57 -14.06
C VAL A 302 22.11 8.06 -12.81
N LYS A 303 21.61 7.69 -11.65
CA LYS A 303 22.14 8.02 -10.33
C LYS A 303 22.49 6.75 -9.56
N PRO A 304 23.44 6.81 -8.62
CA PRO A 304 23.71 5.70 -7.71
C PRO A 304 22.71 5.66 -6.56
N GLY A 305 22.46 4.47 -6.01
CA GLY A 305 21.69 4.24 -4.81
C GLY A 305 20.32 3.62 -5.06
N ALA A 306 19.63 3.27 -3.98
CA ALA A 306 18.29 2.73 -4.01
C ALA A 306 17.26 3.79 -4.42
N LEU A 307 16.17 3.36 -5.06
CA LEU A 307 14.98 4.16 -5.31
C LEU A 307 13.75 3.26 -5.26
N TYR A 308 12.62 3.83 -4.85
CA TYR A 308 11.33 3.12 -4.75
C TYR A 308 10.22 3.96 -5.37
N THR A 309 9.18 3.29 -5.87
CA THR A 309 8.01 3.91 -6.48
C THR A 309 6.72 3.21 -6.08
N ASN A 310 5.59 3.72 -6.56
CA ASN A 310 4.26 3.17 -6.32
C ASN A 310 3.92 3.09 -4.84
N ASN A 311 3.93 4.25 -4.18
CA ASN A 311 3.57 4.37 -2.78
C ASN A 311 2.93 5.72 -2.45
N GLY A 312 1.76 5.69 -1.82
CA GLY A 312 1.10 6.82 -1.18
C GLY A 312 1.39 6.85 0.31
N PHE A 313 2.10 7.88 0.78
CA PHE A 313 2.46 7.95 2.21
C PHE A 313 1.26 8.28 3.08
N TRP A 314 0.26 9.00 2.57
CA TRP A 314 -1.01 9.26 3.27
C TRP A 314 -1.74 7.94 3.63
N ASP A 315 -1.64 6.94 2.76
CA ASP A 315 -2.26 5.63 2.96
C ASP A 315 -1.43 4.76 3.90
N THR A 316 -0.11 4.70 3.69
CA THR A 316 0.77 3.63 4.21
C THR A 316 1.46 3.94 5.53
N TYR A 317 1.62 5.23 5.92
CA TYR A 317 2.41 5.65 7.08
C TYR A 317 1.96 5.03 8.39
N LYS A 318 0.67 4.82 8.55
CA LYS A 318 0.05 4.39 9.82
C LYS A 318 -0.01 2.87 10.02
N THR A 319 0.38 2.08 9.01
CA THR A 319 0.27 0.61 9.05
C THR A 319 1.50 -0.09 8.51
N VAL A 320 1.83 0.10 7.23
CA VAL A 320 2.84 -0.65 6.49
C VAL A 320 4.24 -0.47 7.10
N TYR A 321 4.69 0.78 7.27
CA TYR A 321 6.03 1.06 7.79
C TYR A 321 6.21 0.66 9.26
N PRO A 322 5.24 0.91 10.17
CA PRO A 322 5.29 0.31 11.50
C PRO A 322 5.38 -1.21 11.51
N LEU A 323 4.74 -1.90 10.55
CA LEU A 323 4.86 -3.35 10.41
C LEU A 323 6.28 -3.74 9.97
N TYR A 324 6.84 -3.05 8.97
CA TYR A 324 8.22 -3.30 8.51
C TYR A 324 9.25 -3.08 9.61
N SER A 325 9.02 -2.12 10.52
CA SER A 325 9.92 -1.89 11.67
C SER A 325 10.02 -3.10 12.62
N LEU A 326 9.06 -4.03 12.58
CA LEU A 326 9.07 -5.27 13.37
C LEU A 326 9.64 -6.45 12.58
N ILE A 327 9.28 -6.60 11.31
CA ILE A 327 9.50 -7.85 10.56
C ILE A 327 10.34 -7.72 9.29
N ALA A 328 10.60 -6.50 8.79
CA ALA A 328 11.31 -6.26 7.53
C ALA A 328 12.21 -5.00 7.60
N VAL A 329 12.95 -4.86 8.72
CA VAL A 329 13.77 -3.65 8.98
C VAL A 329 14.79 -3.40 7.87
N GLU A 330 15.42 -4.44 7.34
CA GLU A 330 16.38 -4.35 6.25
C GLU A 330 15.80 -3.71 4.98
N LYS A 331 14.51 -3.97 4.70
CA LYS A 331 13.80 -3.33 3.60
C LYS A 331 13.38 -1.91 3.93
N TYR A 332 12.96 -1.66 5.15
CA TYR A 332 12.61 -0.31 5.60
C TYR A 332 13.84 0.62 5.57
N GLU A 333 15.01 0.13 6.00
CA GLU A 333 16.29 0.86 5.90
C GLU A 333 16.64 1.23 4.47
N GLU A 334 16.45 0.30 3.52
CA GLU A 334 16.70 0.54 2.10
C GLU A 334 15.68 1.52 1.50
N MET A 335 14.41 1.43 1.89
CA MET A 335 13.37 2.37 1.47
C MET A 335 13.66 3.78 1.96
N LEU A 336 14.12 3.96 3.20
CA LEU A 336 14.53 5.27 3.73
C LEU A 336 15.68 5.87 2.90
N GLU A 337 16.68 5.08 2.49
CA GLU A 337 17.71 5.54 1.57
C GLU A 337 17.10 6.03 0.24
N GLY A 338 16.18 5.26 -0.33
CA GLY A 338 15.49 5.62 -1.57
C GLY A 338 14.66 6.90 -1.45
N PHE A 339 13.96 7.11 -0.33
CA PHE A 339 13.20 8.34 -0.09
C PHE A 339 14.10 9.55 0.10
N LEU A 340 15.27 9.37 0.72
CA LEU A 340 16.26 10.43 0.82
C LEU A 340 16.88 10.76 -0.55
N ASN A 341 17.06 9.75 -1.42
CA ASN A 341 17.51 9.98 -2.80
C ASN A 341 16.48 10.79 -3.57
N SER A 342 15.18 10.47 -3.45
CA SER A 342 14.11 11.28 -4.02
C SER A 342 14.19 12.76 -3.57
N TYR A 343 14.45 13.01 -2.28
CA TYR A 343 14.66 14.36 -1.77
C TYR A 343 15.89 15.04 -2.40
N ASN A 344 17.00 14.33 -2.49
CA ASN A 344 18.25 14.87 -3.06
C ASN A 344 18.08 15.26 -4.54
N GLU A 345 17.22 14.58 -5.26
CA GLU A 345 16.98 14.80 -6.69
C GLU A 345 15.94 15.89 -6.95
N THR A 346 14.85 15.90 -6.20
CA THR A 346 13.73 16.83 -6.41
C THR A 346 13.79 18.06 -5.51
N GLY A 347 14.51 17.98 -4.41
CA GLY A 347 14.58 19.01 -3.36
C GLY A 347 13.44 18.98 -2.36
N PHE A 348 12.50 18.02 -2.45
CA PHE A 348 11.41 17.80 -1.49
C PHE A 348 11.22 16.30 -1.22
N LEU A 349 10.79 15.97 -0.01
CA LEU A 349 10.39 14.61 0.32
C LEU A 349 9.12 14.22 -0.45
N PRO A 350 9.00 12.96 -0.89
CA PRO A 350 7.85 12.51 -1.66
C PRO A 350 6.56 12.43 -0.82
N LYS A 351 5.42 12.59 -1.49
CA LYS A 351 4.07 12.41 -0.93
C LYS A 351 3.36 11.20 -1.54
N TRP A 352 3.36 11.12 -2.86
CA TRP A 352 2.77 10.02 -3.63
C TRP A 352 3.57 9.73 -4.90
N LEU A 353 4.23 8.59 -4.98
CA LEU A 353 5.11 8.20 -6.08
C LEU A 353 4.42 7.25 -7.06
N SER A 354 4.40 7.59 -8.38
CA SER A 354 3.98 6.68 -9.46
C SER A 354 4.22 7.29 -10.87
N PRO A 355 5.32 7.04 -11.61
CA PRO A 355 6.60 6.53 -11.09
C PRO A 355 7.32 7.52 -10.17
N ASP A 356 7.18 8.82 -10.41
CA ASP A 356 7.71 9.92 -9.62
C ASP A 356 6.59 10.67 -8.86
N GLU A 357 6.86 11.87 -8.36
CA GLU A 357 5.93 12.61 -7.49
C GLU A 357 4.65 13.04 -8.23
N ARG A 358 3.50 12.65 -7.72
CA ARG A 358 2.18 12.94 -8.27
C ARG A 358 1.45 14.10 -7.56
N GLY A 359 1.93 14.53 -6.40
CA GLY A 359 1.33 15.61 -5.64
C GLY A 359 -0.08 15.34 -5.11
N LEU A 360 -0.45 14.07 -5.00
CA LEU A 360 -1.78 13.64 -4.56
C LEU A 360 -1.86 13.53 -3.04
N MET A 361 -3.08 13.57 -2.53
CA MET A 361 -3.49 13.50 -1.14
C MET A 361 -2.96 14.65 -0.26
N PRO A 362 -3.67 15.02 0.80
CA PRO A 362 -3.23 16.08 1.72
C PRO A 362 -2.03 15.66 2.57
N GLY A 363 -1.39 16.63 3.19
CA GLY A 363 -0.31 16.39 4.15
C GLY A 363 1.06 16.14 3.51
N THR A 364 2.01 15.82 4.38
CA THR A 364 3.37 15.36 4.06
C THR A 364 3.72 14.17 4.97
N LEU A 365 2.93 13.10 4.88
CA LEU A 365 2.90 12.04 5.91
C LEU A 365 4.07 11.04 5.82
N ILE A 366 4.97 11.20 4.87
CA ILE A 366 6.31 10.60 4.95
C ILE A 366 7.04 11.07 6.22
N ASP A 367 6.70 12.26 6.75
CA ASP A 367 7.25 12.76 8.01
C ASP A 367 6.98 11.80 9.18
N ALA A 368 5.82 11.13 9.18
CA ALA A 368 5.49 10.11 10.16
C ALA A 368 6.31 8.81 9.97
N VAL A 369 6.57 8.42 8.72
CA VAL A 369 7.45 7.29 8.41
C VAL A 369 8.86 7.55 8.95
N ILE A 370 9.40 8.74 8.70
CA ILE A 370 10.74 9.13 9.16
C ILE A 370 10.79 9.20 10.70
N ALA A 371 9.77 9.81 11.33
CA ALA A 371 9.72 9.93 12.79
C ALA A 371 9.60 8.57 13.47
N ASP A 372 8.82 7.65 12.91
CA ASP A 372 8.68 6.29 13.42
C ASP A 372 10.01 5.52 13.34
N ALA A 373 10.75 5.67 12.22
CA ALA A 373 12.09 5.13 12.08
C ALA A 373 13.06 5.74 13.10
N ALA A 374 13.04 7.06 13.30
CA ALA A 374 13.94 7.77 14.20
C ALA A 374 13.77 7.31 15.66
N VAL A 375 12.52 7.25 16.16
CA VAL A 375 12.26 6.83 17.56
C VAL A 375 12.54 5.35 17.80
N LYS A 376 12.62 4.55 16.73
CA LYS A 376 12.94 3.12 16.77
C LYS A 376 14.42 2.82 16.48
N GLY A 377 15.26 3.85 16.31
CA GLY A 377 16.69 3.69 16.05
C GLY A 377 17.04 3.09 14.67
N ILE A 378 16.15 3.27 13.67
CA ILE A 378 16.35 2.75 12.32
C ILE A 378 16.99 3.85 11.47
N ARG A 379 18.15 3.58 10.86
CA ARG A 379 18.93 4.51 10.01
C ARG A 379 19.18 5.86 10.68
N GLU A 380 19.69 5.84 11.91
CA GLU A 380 20.09 7.05 12.67
C GLU A 380 21.05 7.93 11.88
N ASP A 381 21.89 7.32 11.04
CA ASP A 381 22.84 8.00 10.14
C ASP A 381 22.19 8.96 9.14
N LEU A 382 20.93 8.75 8.79
CA LEU A 382 20.18 9.58 7.84
C LEU A 382 19.37 10.70 8.51
N MET A 383 19.16 10.65 9.83
CA MET A 383 18.16 11.48 10.51
C MET A 383 18.49 12.98 10.49
N GLU A 384 19.77 13.37 10.53
CA GLU A 384 20.15 14.80 10.37
C GLU A 384 19.69 15.33 9.00
N LYS A 385 19.88 14.56 7.94
CA LYS A 385 19.47 14.96 6.59
C LYS A 385 17.95 14.93 6.42
N PHE A 386 17.29 13.96 7.01
CA PHE A 386 15.82 13.92 7.04
C PHE A 386 15.25 15.11 7.81
N LEU A 387 15.82 15.50 8.95
CA LEU A 387 15.36 16.67 9.68
C LEU A 387 15.46 17.95 8.83
N GLU A 388 16.56 18.11 8.07
CA GLU A 388 16.70 19.22 7.11
C GLU A 388 15.60 19.19 6.06
N ALA A 389 15.33 18.01 5.47
CA ALA A 389 14.34 17.82 4.43
C ALA A 389 12.90 18.08 4.93
N MET A 390 12.55 17.55 6.10
CA MET A 390 11.25 17.76 6.74
C MET A 390 11.04 19.25 7.08
N HIS A 391 12.06 19.91 7.67
CA HIS A 391 12.01 21.34 7.97
C HIS A 391 11.83 22.18 6.71
N LYS A 392 12.52 21.85 5.63
CA LYS A 392 12.33 22.51 4.33
C LYS A 392 10.90 22.34 3.82
N GLY A 393 10.37 21.12 3.84
CA GLY A 393 8.98 20.83 3.46
C GLY A 393 7.95 21.61 4.27
N ALA A 394 8.21 21.83 5.57
CA ALA A 394 7.34 22.57 6.48
C ALA A 394 7.41 24.09 6.32
N THR A 395 8.51 24.64 5.78
CA THR A 395 8.75 26.10 5.81
C THR A 395 8.86 26.75 4.44
N ILE A 396 9.15 25.98 3.39
CA ILE A 396 9.38 26.50 2.04
C ILE A 396 8.22 26.13 1.12
N GLN A 397 7.56 27.16 0.58
CA GLN A 397 6.54 26.97 -0.45
C GLN A 397 7.21 26.60 -1.78
N SER A 398 6.91 25.39 -2.29
CA SER A 398 7.37 24.96 -3.62
C SER A 398 6.72 25.78 -4.72
N ALA A 399 7.45 26.02 -5.81
CA ALA A 399 6.89 26.58 -7.04
C ALA A 399 6.04 25.55 -7.81
N ASN A 400 6.39 24.27 -7.74
CA ASN A 400 5.61 23.16 -8.25
C ASN A 400 4.66 22.67 -7.15
N GLN A 401 3.35 22.69 -7.42
CA GLN A 401 2.31 22.32 -6.44
C GLN A 401 2.32 20.84 -6.05
N ASN A 402 2.97 19.98 -6.83
CA ASN A 402 3.12 18.57 -6.48
C ASN A 402 4.00 18.37 -5.26
N TYR A 403 4.92 19.30 -4.96
CA TYR A 403 5.92 19.17 -3.92
C TYR A 403 5.62 20.01 -2.67
N GLY A 404 5.99 19.49 -1.52
CA GLY A 404 5.88 20.18 -0.25
C GLY A 404 4.44 20.40 0.21
N ARG A 405 4.26 21.25 1.22
CA ARG A 405 2.95 21.60 1.79
C ARG A 405 2.24 22.63 0.92
N GLN A 406 0.99 22.38 0.59
CA GLN A 406 0.12 23.38 -0.03
C GLN A 406 -0.27 24.44 1.01
N GLY A 407 -0.29 25.71 0.62
CA GLY A 407 -0.64 26.80 1.53
C GLY A 407 0.35 27.02 2.68
N THR A 408 1.63 26.65 2.50
CA THR A 408 2.68 26.79 3.55
C THR A 408 2.72 28.19 4.14
N LYS A 409 2.69 29.24 3.31
CA LYS A 409 2.73 30.64 3.78
C LYS A 409 1.53 31.00 4.66
N ASP A 410 0.35 30.52 4.29
CA ASP A 410 -0.87 30.78 5.04
C ASP A 410 -0.91 29.96 6.33
N TYR A 411 -0.50 28.69 6.28
CA TYR A 411 -0.38 27.87 7.50
C TYR A 411 0.58 28.48 8.53
N LEU A 412 1.74 28.94 8.10
CA LEU A 412 2.71 29.62 8.98
C LEU A 412 2.19 30.94 9.53
N LYS A 413 1.34 31.64 8.77
CA LYS A 413 0.79 32.94 9.17
C LYS A 413 -0.41 32.82 10.11
N TYR A 414 -1.33 31.91 9.81
CA TYR A 414 -2.63 31.81 10.50
C TYR A 414 -2.68 30.65 11.51
N GLY A 415 -1.76 29.68 11.42
CA GLY A 415 -1.80 28.43 12.19
C GLY A 415 -2.85 27.45 11.65
N TYR A 416 -3.34 27.65 10.43
CA TYR A 416 -4.21 26.73 9.70
C TYR A 416 -4.18 27.04 8.20
N VAL A 417 -4.62 26.08 7.40
CA VAL A 417 -4.79 26.26 5.95
C VAL A 417 -6.21 26.81 5.70
N PRO A 418 -6.35 28.00 5.08
CA PRO A 418 -7.66 28.62 4.87
C PRO A 418 -8.55 27.81 3.93
N SER A 419 -9.87 28.01 4.04
CA SER A 419 -10.93 27.37 3.27
C SER A 419 -10.86 27.62 1.75
N THR A 420 -10.01 28.53 1.29
CA THR A 420 -9.70 28.76 -0.13
C THR A 420 -8.91 27.61 -0.75
N TYR A 421 -8.27 26.78 0.06
CA TYR A 421 -7.60 25.55 -0.38
C TYR A 421 -8.55 24.36 -0.33
N HIS A 422 -8.46 23.49 -1.30
CA HIS A 422 -9.16 22.21 -1.28
C HIS A 422 -8.64 21.35 -0.10
N GLU A 423 -9.53 20.60 0.56
CA GLU A 423 -9.18 19.73 1.70
C GLU A 423 -8.43 20.44 2.85
N SER A 424 -8.78 21.72 3.07
CA SER A 424 -8.08 22.60 4.02
C SER A 424 -8.00 22.05 5.43
N ILE A 425 -9.00 21.27 5.87
CA ILE A 425 -9.02 20.63 7.19
C ILE A 425 -7.96 19.53 7.26
N ASN A 426 -7.94 18.62 6.28
CA ASN A 426 -6.94 17.56 6.27
C ASN A 426 -5.53 18.11 6.16
N HIS A 427 -5.30 19.13 5.31
CA HIS A 427 -4.01 19.81 5.27
C HIS A 427 -3.61 20.36 6.66
N THR A 428 -4.52 21.03 7.36
CA THR A 428 -4.22 21.59 8.68
C THR A 428 -3.89 20.53 9.72
N LEU A 429 -4.69 19.46 9.78
CA LEU A 429 -4.51 18.36 10.74
C LEU A 429 -3.24 17.56 10.44
N ASP A 430 -3.02 17.23 9.17
CA ASP A 430 -1.86 16.46 8.74
C ASP A 430 -0.55 17.25 8.93
N TYR A 431 -0.56 18.58 8.69
CA TYR A 431 0.61 19.42 8.99
C TYR A 431 0.89 19.51 10.47
N ALA A 432 -0.14 19.62 11.31
CA ALA A 432 0.04 19.61 12.77
C ALA A 432 0.66 18.28 13.25
N TYR A 433 0.22 17.15 12.67
CA TYR A 433 0.82 15.86 12.96
C TYR A 433 2.24 15.74 12.39
N SER A 434 2.50 16.20 11.18
CA SER A 434 3.84 16.27 10.60
C SER A 434 4.78 17.14 11.44
N ASP A 435 4.30 18.25 11.98
CA ASP A 435 5.07 19.10 12.90
C ASP A 435 5.43 18.34 14.18
N PHE A 436 4.51 17.57 14.74
CA PHE A 436 4.85 16.64 15.83
C PHE A 436 5.95 15.64 15.40
N CYS A 437 5.85 15.05 14.22
CA CYS A 437 6.86 14.14 13.70
C CYS A 437 8.24 14.79 13.58
N ILE A 438 8.32 16.02 13.07
CA ILE A 438 9.56 16.79 13.03
C ILE A 438 10.11 17.00 14.45
N SER A 439 9.25 17.28 15.43
CA SER A 439 9.66 17.43 16.82
C SER A 439 10.29 16.16 17.38
N GLN A 440 9.76 14.97 17.03
CA GLN A 440 10.30 13.70 17.50
C GLN A 440 11.69 13.40 16.89
N VAL A 441 11.88 13.65 15.60
CA VAL A 441 13.21 13.52 14.97
C VAL A 441 14.19 14.50 15.61
N ALA A 442 13.80 15.75 15.81
CA ALA A 442 14.63 16.75 16.49
C ALA A 442 14.99 16.35 17.93
N LYS A 443 14.04 15.73 18.66
CA LYS A 443 14.26 15.20 20.01
C LYS A 443 15.31 14.09 20.03
N VAL A 444 15.20 13.12 19.12
CA VAL A 444 16.17 12.01 18.96
C VAL A 444 17.59 12.57 18.68
N LEU A 445 17.69 13.61 17.87
CA LEU A 445 18.95 14.28 17.53
C LEU A 445 19.45 15.28 18.58
N GLY A 446 18.74 15.46 19.68
CA GLY A 446 19.10 16.45 20.73
C GLY A 446 18.97 17.91 20.29
N LYS A 447 18.17 18.22 19.27
CA LYS A 447 17.94 19.57 18.73
C LYS A 447 16.80 20.27 19.48
N GLU A 448 16.98 20.57 20.74
CA GLU A 448 15.93 21.00 21.68
C GLU A 448 15.13 22.21 21.18
N LYS A 449 15.77 23.23 20.58
CA LYS A 449 15.05 24.42 20.06
C LYS A 449 14.09 24.08 18.93
N ILE A 450 14.49 23.16 18.04
CA ILE A 450 13.67 22.69 16.93
C ILE A 450 12.53 21.85 17.49
N ASN A 451 12.81 20.95 18.41
CA ASN A 451 11.83 20.15 19.11
C ASN A 451 10.72 21.02 19.71
N GLN A 452 11.06 21.97 20.56
CA GLN A 452 10.09 22.88 21.22
C GLN A 452 9.27 23.70 20.20
N HIS A 453 9.92 24.21 19.15
CA HIS A 453 9.23 24.95 18.10
C HIS A 453 8.13 24.11 17.44
N TYR A 454 8.49 22.91 17.02
CA TYR A 454 7.54 22.05 16.32
C TYR A 454 6.50 21.40 17.24
N GLN A 455 6.79 21.16 18.51
CA GLN A 455 5.76 20.81 19.49
C GLN A 455 4.69 21.90 19.62
N GLN A 456 5.08 23.17 19.56
CA GLN A 456 4.12 24.28 19.57
C GLN A 456 3.29 24.31 18.26
N GLN A 457 3.92 24.09 17.08
CA GLN A 457 3.21 24.04 15.81
C GLN A 457 2.24 22.85 15.74
N ALA A 458 2.58 21.74 16.37
CA ALA A 458 1.72 20.55 16.45
C ALA A 458 0.36 20.82 17.12
N LEU A 459 0.23 21.90 17.90
CA LEU A 459 -1.04 22.32 18.50
C LEU A 459 -1.95 23.13 17.56
N ASN A 460 -1.52 23.39 16.33
CA ASN A 460 -2.27 24.20 15.37
C ASN A 460 -3.63 23.58 14.96
N TYR A 461 -3.82 22.26 15.15
CA TYR A 461 -5.13 21.63 14.96
C TYR A 461 -6.25 22.30 15.75
N GLN A 462 -5.91 22.91 16.93
CA GLN A 462 -6.88 23.60 17.80
C GLN A 462 -7.52 24.82 17.12
N ASN A 463 -6.84 25.42 16.14
CA ASN A 463 -7.33 26.61 15.44
C ASN A 463 -8.56 26.31 14.55
N VAL A 464 -8.77 25.06 14.16
CA VAL A 464 -9.90 24.66 13.30
C VAL A 464 -10.97 23.87 14.06
N PHE A 465 -10.79 23.63 15.35
CA PHE A 465 -11.80 22.97 16.19
C PHE A 465 -12.91 23.94 16.56
N ASP A 466 -14.13 23.63 16.21
CA ASP A 466 -15.32 24.41 16.60
C ASP A 466 -16.00 23.79 17.82
N GLN A 467 -15.86 24.43 18.97
CA GLN A 467 -16.46 23.98 20.24
C GLN A 467 -17.99 23.89 20.19
N LYS A 468 -18.65 24.68 19.33
CA LYS A 468 -20.11 24.67 19.21
C LYS A 468 -20.64 23.40 18.56
N THR A 469 -19.93 22.90 17.54
CA THR A 469 -20.34 21.71 16.80
C THR A 469 -19.61 20.44 17.25
N GLY A 470 -18.44 20.57 17.88
CA GLY A 470 -17.55 19.46 18.24
C GLY A 470 -16.84 18.84 17.04
N PHE A 471 -16.62 19.61 15.97
CA PHE A 471 -15.94 19.16 14.76
C PHE A 471 -14.81 20.10 14.34
N MET A 472 -13.86 19.58 13.58
CA MET A 472 -12.89 20.36 12.83
C MET A 472 -13.57 20.98 11.63
N ARG A 473 -13.52 22.31 11.49
CA ARG A 473 -14.26 23.06 10.46
C ARG A 473 -13.34 24.01 9.70
N ALA A 474 -13.55 24.12 8.40
CA ALA A 474 -12.81 25.05 7.58
C ALA A 474 -13.05 26.52 7.98
N LYS A 475 -11.97 27.28 7.98
CA LYS A 475 -11.97 28.72 8.28
C LYS A 475 -11.50 29.54 7.10
N ASP A 476 -12.12 30.67 6.90
CA ASP A 476 -11.67 31.70 5.98
C ASP A 476 -10.46 32.49 6.53
N VAL A 477 -9.83 33.30 5.70
CA VAL A 477 -8.63 34.07 6.07
C VAL A 477 -8.90 35.09 7.19
N ASP A 478 -10.13 35.47 7.43
CA ASP A 478 -10.56 36.36 8.51
C ASP A 478 -10.85 35.61 9.84
N GLY A 479 -10.70 34.29 9.85
CA GLY A 479 -10.90 33.44 11.00
C GLY A 479 -12.36 33.00 11.24
N THR A 480 -13.28 33.30 10.34
CA THR A 480 -14.66 32.83 10.43
C THR A 480 -14.80 31.40 9.90
N PHE A 481 -15.65 30.60 10.54
CA PHE A 481 -15.95 29.25 10.06
C PHE A 481 -16.86 29.31 8.83
N ARG A 482 -16.55 28.49 7.81
CA ARG A 482 -17.35 28.38 6.62
C ARG A 482 -18.77 27.91 6.92
N GLU A 483 -19.76 28.56 6.30
CA GLU A 483 -21.18 28.21 6.34
C GLU A 483 -21.75 28.00 4.93
N PRO A 484 -22.80 27.16 4.76
CA PRO A 484 -23.45 26.33 5.75
C PRO A 484 -22.61 25.08 6.08
N PHE A 485 -22.68 24.62 7.35
CA PHE A 485 -21.99 23.40 7.81
C PHE A 485 -22.93 22.22 7.91
N SER A 486 -22.50 21.06 7.41
CA SER A 486 -23.11 19.74 7.63
C SER A 486 -22.03 18.74 7.98
N ALA A 487 -22.20 18.00 9.09
CA ALA A 487 -21.20 17.05 9.57
C ALA A 487 -21.06 15.79 8.69
N ILE A 488 -22.05 15.53 7.83
CA ILE A 488 -22.10 14.38 6.92
C ILE A 488 -21.86 14.77 5.46
N ARG A 489 -21.43 16.01 5.19
CA ARG A 489 -21.09 16.48 3.83
C ARG A 489 -19.65 16.10 3.50
N TRP A 490 -19.46 15.36 2.41
CA TRP A 490 -18.18 14.86 1.96
C TRP A 490 -17.46 15.83 1.01
N GLY A 491 -16.15 15.75 1.02
CA GLY A 491 -15.29 16.51 0.11
C GLY A 491 -15.18 18.01 0.44
N GLN A 492 -14.69 18.78 -0.49
CA GLN A 492 -14.43 20.24 -0.40
C GLN A 492 -13.38 20.58 0.66
N ASP A 493 -13.75 20.50 1.96
CA ASP A 493 -12.87 20.81 3.08
C ASP A 493 -12.19 19.56 3.65
N TYR A 494 -12.67 18.37 3.27
CA TYR A 494 -12.27 17.06 3.75
C TYR A 494 -11.86 16.14 2.61
N ALA A 495 -10.76 15.39 2.81
CA ALA A 495 -10.31 14.38 1.89
C ALA A 495 -11.01 13.05 2.18
N GLU A 496 -11.64 12.47 1.17
CA GLU A 496 -12.29 11.16 1.20
C GLU A 496 -13.13 10.92 2.46
N GLY A 497 -13.87 11.94 2.86
CA GLY A 497 -14.65 11.91 4.08
C GLY A 497 -15.49 13.16 4.31
N SER A 498 -16.09 13.20 5.47
CA SER A 498 -16.82 14.31 6.06
C SER A 498 -16.15 14.79 7.35
N ALA A 499 -16.81 15.67 8.08
CA ALA A 499 -16.34 16.09 9.39
C ALA A 499 -16.19 14.90 10.37
N TRP A 500 -17.00 13.85 10.24
CA TRP A 500 -16.91 12.66 11.06
C TRP A 500 -15.61 11.88 10.83
N GLN A 501 -15.19 11.67 9.57
CA GLN A 501 -14.00 10.91 9.23
C GLN A 501 -12.70 11.70 9.45
N SER A 502 -12.78 13.04 9.49
CA SER A 502 -11.58 13.88 9.59
C SER A 502 -11.33 14.47 11.00
N SER A 503 -12.38 14.72 11.80
CA SER A 503 -12.22 15.50 13.05
C SER A 503 -11.42 14.82 14.17
N PHE A 504 -11.14 13.54 14.04
CA PHE A 504 -10.36 12.78 15.03
C PHE A 504 -8.93 12.48 14.57
N ALA A 505 -8.47 13.08 13.47
CA ALA A 505 -7.12 12.91 12.95
C ALA A 505 -6.08 13.77 13.72
N VAL A 506 -6.08 13.66 15.06
CA VAL A 506 -5.18 14.34 15.98
C VAL A 506 -4.34 13.28 16.71
N TYR A 507 -3.66 12.45 15.95
CA TYR A 507 -2.97 11.24 16.43
C TYR A 507 -2.00 11.51 17.59
N HIS A 508 -1.32 12.66 17.57
CA HIS A 508 -0.29 13.05 18.52
C HIS A 508 -0.83 13.68 19.83
N ASP A 509 -2.13 14.07 19.86
CA ASP A 509 -2.65 14.81 21.02
C ASP A 509 -4.14 14.54 21.31
N PHE A 510 -4.49 13.28 21.56
CA PHE A 510 -5.86 12.93 21.93
C PHE A 510 -6.27 13.49 23.30
N ALA A 511 -5.35 13.68 24.26
CA ALA A 511 -5.67 14.33 25.54
C ALA A 511 -6.13 15.78 25.30
N GLY A 512 -5.45 16.52 24.42
CA GLY A 512 -5.87 17.86 24.00
C GLY A 512 -7.23 17.87 23.31
N LEU A 513 -7.48 16.91 22.41
CA LEU A 513 -8.76 16.76 21.72
C LEU A 513 -9.90 16.41 22.71
N ILE A 514 -9.68 15.49 23.63
CA ILE A 514 -10.63 15.10 24.68
C ILE A 514 -10.98 16.33 25.54
N LYS A 515 -9.97 17.13 25.91
CA LYS A 515 -10.17 18.39 26.66
C LYS A 515 -11.01 19.38 25.85
N ALA A 516 -10.75 19.51 24.53
CA ALA A 516 -11.51 20.40 23.65
C ALA A 516 -12.99 19.99 23.55
N HIS A 517 -13.29 18.70 23.58
CA HIS A 517 -14.66 18.18 23.67
C HIS A 517 -15.33 18.38 25.04
N GLY A 518 -14.62 18.86 26.07
CA GLY A 518 -15.14 19.07 27.40
C GLY A 518 -14.95 17.88 28.35
N GLY A 519 -13.98 17.02 28.08
CA GLY A 519 -13.54 15.92 28.94
C GLY A 519 -13.99 14.54 28.48
N LYS A 520 -13.48 13.51 29.18
CA LYS A 520 -13.62 12.10 28.82
C LYS A 520 -15.07 11.65 28.59
N GLN A 521 -16.01 12.09 29.44
CA GLN A 521 -17.41 11.69 29.33
C GLN A 521 -18.06 12.20 28.03
N LYS A 522 -17.88 13.49 27.71
CA LYS A 522 -18.44 14.06 26.47
C LYS A 522 -17.79 13.48 25.22
N PHE A 523 -16.51 13.19 25.31
CA PHE A 523 -15.80 12.53 24.20
C PHE A 523 -16.30 11.10 23.99
N GLU A 524 -16.55 10.34 25.07
CA GLU A 524 -17.21 9.03 25.00
C GLU A 524 -18.59 9.10 24.33
N GLU A 525 -19.42 10.05 24.77
CA GLU A 525 -20.76 10.28 24.17
C GLU A 525 -20.62 10.54 22.65
N LYS A 526 -19.60 11.31 22.24
CA LYS A 526 -19.31 11.60 20.83
C LYS A 526 -18.86 10.38 20.05
N LEU A 527 -18.03 9.50 20.63
CA LEU A 527 -17.62 8.25 19.99
C LEU A 527 -18.77 7.25 19.87
N ILE A 528 -19.65 7.19 20.88
CA ILE A 528 -20.87 6.37 20.85
C ILE A 528 -21.83 6.90 19.77
N GLU A 529 -21.99 8.22 19.66
CA GLU A 529 -22.77 8.85 18.58
C GLU A 529 -22.22 8.44 17.21
N LEU A 530 -20.91 8.55 17.00
CA LEU A 530 -20.22 8.18 15.75
C LEU A 530 -20.54 6.74 15.31
N CYS A 531 -20.48 5.79 16.25
CA CYS A 531 -20.66 4.37 15.94
C CYS A 531 -22.15 3.97 15.76
N ASN A 532 -23.09 4.72 16.30
CA ASN A 532 -24.50 4.31 16.39
C ASN A 532 -25.47 5.13 15.54
N GLN A 533 -25.04 6.25 14.96
CA GLN A 533 -25.92 7.00 14.07
C GLN A 533 -26.08 6.29 12.71
N ALA A 534 -27.09 6.71 11.94
CA ALA A 534 -27.25 6.20 10.58
C ALA A 534 -26.01 6.54 9.71
N PRO A 535 -25.55 5.61 8.88
CA PRO A 535 -24.40 5.84 8.00
C PRO A 535 -24.80 6.69 6.77
N SER A 536 -25.50 7.80 7.01
CA SER A 536 -25.93 8.72 5.97
C SER A 536 -24.84 9.68 5.57
N PHE A 537 -24.89 10.15 4.32
CA PHE A 537 -23.93 11.11 3.76
C PHE A 537 -24.60 12.08 2.79
N GLU A 538 -23.98 13.22 2.60
CA GLU A 538 -24.21 14.15 1.51
C GLU A 538 -23.00 14.11 0.57
N VAL A 539 -23.21 13.95 -0.74
CA VAL A 539 -22.09 13.87 -1.71
C VAL A 539 -21.21 15.12 -1.75
N GLY A 540 -21.77 16.28 -1.39
CA GLY A 540 -21.02 17.52 -1.12
C GLY A 540 -20.10 17.97 -2.24
N GLY A 541 -18.82 18.13 -1.91
CA GLY A 541 -17.80 18.65 -2.83
C GLY A 541 -17.46 17.75 -3.99
N TYR A 542 -17.75 16.46 -3.93
CA TYR A 542 -17.52 15.51 -5.03
C TYR A 542 -18.55 15.66 -6.15
N GLY A 543 -19.78 16.11 -5.83
CA GLY A 543 -20.86 16.28 -6.82
C GLY A 543 -21.49 14.98 -7.31
N PHE A 544 -20.98 13.83 -6.89
CA PHE A 544 -21.49 12.48 -7.15
C PHE A 544 -21.07 11.54 -6.01
N GLU A 545 -21.70 10.38 -5.92
CA GLU A 545 -21.37 9.36 -4.92
C GLU A 545 -20.08 8.64 -5.30
N ILE A 546 -19.06 8.75 -4.46
CA ILE A 546 -17.80 7.99 -4.57
C ILE A 546 -17.92 6.67 -3.79
N HIS A 547 -17.08 5.69 -4.12
CA HIS A 547 -17.23 4.34 -3.55
C HIS A 547 -17.07 4.31 -2.02
N GLU A 548 -16.25 5.16 -1.41
CA GLU A 548 -16.06 5.23 0.04
C GLU A 548 -17.35 5.61 0.79
N MET A 549 -18.23 6.42 0.16
CA MET A 549 -19.55 6.73 0.73
C MET A 549 -20.45 5.49 0.77
N SER A 550 -20.51 4.76 -0.35
CA SER A 550 -21.28 3.52 -0.47
C SER A 550 -20.76 2.43 0.46
N GLU A 551 -19.44 2.30 0.56
CA GLU A 551 -18.75 1.33 1.40
C GLU A 551 -18.99 1.62 2.89
N MET A 552 -18.85 2.86 3.33
CA MET A 552 -19.18 3.27 4.70
C MET A 552 -20.64 2.92 5.04
N ALA A 553 -21.57 3.23 4.14
CA ALA A 553 -22.97 2.93 4.36
C ALA A 553 -23.25 1.42 4.43
N ALA A 554 -22.58 0.62 3.59
CA ALA A 554 -22.81 -0.82 3.50
C ALA A 554 -22.26 -1.62 4.68
N ILE A 555 -21.22 -1.16 5.35
CA ILE A 555 -20.66 -1.87 6.52
C ILE A 555 -21.46 -1.64 7.80
N GLU A 556 -22.35 -0.66 7.85
CA GLU A 556 -23.31 -0.39 8.94
C GLU A 556 -22.71 -0.17 10.34
N PHE A 557 -21.51 0.44 10.43
CA PHE A 557 -20.87 0.85 11.70
C PHE A 557 -21.01 2.36 11.97
N GLY A 558 -22.15 2.94 11.66
CA GLY A 558 -22.41 4.37 11.81
C GLY A 558 -21.55 5.20 10.85
N GLN A 559 -20.83 6.17 11.38
CA GLN A 559 -19.89 7.00 10.63
C GLN A 559 -18.43 6.48 10.74
N LEU A 560 -18.22 5.30 11.33
CA LEU A 560 -16.93 4.64 11.33
C LEU A 560 -16.71 3.99 9.97
N ALA A 561 -15.95 4.63 9.10
CA ALA A 561 -15.67 4.16 7.75
C ALA A 561 -14.37 3.35 7.71
N ILE A 562 -14.39 2.12 8.26
CA ILE A 562 -13.20 1.24 8.22
C ILE A 562 -12.77 0.87 6.79
N SER A 563 -13.63 1.14 5.82
CA SER A 563 -13.32 1.04 4.40
C SER A 563 -12.23 1.99 3.93
N ASN A 564 -11.83 3.00 4.74
CA ASN A 564 -10.81 3.97 4.36
C ASN A 564 -9.91 4.37 5.53
N GLN A 565 -8.69 4.80 5.25
CA GLN A 565 -7.61 5.11 6.20
C GLN A 565 -7.97 6.13 7.28
N PRO A 566 -8.76 7.18 7.03
CA PRO A 566 -9.13 8.15 8.06
C PRO A 566 -9.73 7.55 9.32
N SER A 567 -10.40 6.40 9.22
CA SER A 567 -11.09 5.76 10.36
C SER A 567 -10.29 4.63 11.04
N PHE A 568 -9.11 4.28 10.59
CA PHE A 568 -8.34 3.13 11.07
C PHE A 568 -8.05 3.14 12.58
N HIS A 569 -7.92 4.32 13.19
CA HIS A 569 -7.63 4.49 14.61
C HIS A 569 -8.88 4.65 15.49
N TYR A 570 -10.07 4.83 14.90
CA TYR A 570 -11.28 5.18 15.64
C TYR A 570 -11.64 4.23 16.78
N PRO A 571 -11.58 2.89 16.61
CA PRO A 571 -11.86 1.99 17.73
C PRO A 571 -10.94 2.23 18.93
N TYR A 572 -9.69 2.63 18.68
CA TYR A 572 -8.69 2.82 19.71
C TYR A 572 -8.88 4.10 20.54
N LEU A 573 -9.72 5.05 20.09
CA LEU A 573 -10.00 6.29 20.82
C LEU A 573 -10.62 6.02 22.20
N PHE A 574 -11.33 4.91 22.37
CA PHE A 574 -11.82 4.47 23.68
C PHE A 574 -10.68 4.15 24.67
N SER A 575 -9.53 3.71 24.21
CA SER A 575 -8.36 3.47 25.08
C SER A 575 -7.81 4.75 25.67
N TYR A 576 -7.85 5.87 24.94
CA TYR A 576 -7.39 7.20 25.41
C TYR A 576 -8.29 7.81 26.48
N ILE A 577 -9.52 7.34 26.64
CA ILE A 577 -10.39 7.69 27.76
C ILE A 577 -10.40 6.65 28.89
N GLY A 578 -9.59 5.59 28.76
CA GLY A 578 -9.48 4.50 29.74
C GLY A 578 -10.63 3.50 29.69
N LYS A 579 -11.25 3.32 28.53
CA LYS A 579 -12.37 2.38 28.28
C LYS A 579 -12.09 1.39 27.14
N PRO A 580 -10.98 0.64 27.18
CA PRO A 580 -10.61 -0.28 26.10
C PRO A 580 -11.66 -1.37 25.88
N GLU A 581 -12.48 -1.71 26.89
CA GLU A 581 -13.57 -2.66 26.76
C GLU A 581 -14.64 -2.25 25.74
N MET A 582 -14.73 -0.97 25.39
CA MET A 582 -15.61 -0.50 24.31
C MET A 582 -15.02 -0.75 22.92
N ALA A 583 -13.70 -0.71 22.79
CA ALA A 583 -12.99 -0.97 21.53
C ALA A 583 -12.98 -2.46 21.17
N GLN A 584 -12.83 -3.35 22.15
CA GLN A 584 -12.54 -4.76 21.95
C GLN A 584 -13.60 -5.51 21.13
N PRO A 585 -14.93 -5.46 21.45
CA PRO A 585 -15.95 -6.09 20.64
C PRO A 585 -16.07 -5.44 19.25
N LEU A 586 -15.90 -4.13 19.15
CA LEU A 586 -15.92 -3.40 17.89
C LEU A 586 -14.82 -3.89 16.94
N LEU A 587 -13.57 -3.99 17.43
CA LEU A 587 -12.44 -4.50 16.65
C LEU A 587 -12.68 -5.95 16.19
N LYS A 588 -13.17 -6.81 17.09
CA LYS A 588 -13.47 -8.21 16.73
C LYS A 588 -14.53 -8.31 15.64
N GLN A 589 -15.58 -7.48 15.72
CA GLN A 589 -16.62 -7.42 14.69
C GLN A 589 -16.07 -6.92 13.36
N LEU A 590 -15.31 -5.83 13.36
CA LEU A 590 -14.66 -5.31 12.14
C LEU A 590 -13.79 -6.37 11.47
N LEU A 591 -12.92 -7.05 12.21
CA LEU A 591 -12.05 -8.09 11.66
C LEU A 591 -12.80 -9.28 11.07
N THR A 592 -13.93 -9.66 11.63
CA THR A 592 -14.66 -10.89 11.25
C THR A 592 -15.80 -10.64 10.28
N GLN A 593 -16.32 -9.42 10.18
CA GLN A 593 -17.47 -9.08 9.33
C GLN A 593 -17.09 -8.34 8.06
N THR A 594 -15.96 -7.62 8.04
CA THR A 594 -15.57 -6.78 6.90
C THR A 594 -14.39 -7.32 6.09
N PHE A 595 -13.70 -8.36 6.60
CA PHE A 595 -12.60 -9.02 5.90
C PHE A 595 -12.88 -10.50 5.70
N ASP A 596 -12.51 -11.03 4.53
CA ASP A 596 -12.57 -12.46 4.27
C ASP A 596 -11.48 -12.92 3.28
N ASP A 597 -11.50 -14.20 2.88
CA ASP A 597 -10.50 -14.81 2.01
C ASP A 597 -10.90 -14.84 0.52
N THR A 598 -11.90 -14.03 0.11
CA THR A 598 -12.49 -14.05 -1.23
C THR A 598 -12.02 -12.87 -2.10
N PRO A 599 -12.37 -12.84 -3.39
CA PRO A 599 -12.13 -11.66 -4.22
C PRO A 599 -12.83 -10.37 -3.76
N THR A 600 -13.86 -10.47 -2.90
CA THR A 600 -14.54 -9.32 -2.25
C THR A 600 -14.02 -9.06 -0.83
N GLY A 601 -12.83 -9.55 -0.49
CA GLY A 601 -12.35 -9.70 0.87
C GLY A 601 -11.91 -8.44 1.60
N TYR A 602 -12.11 -7.25 1.03
CA TYR A 602 -11.83 -5.96 1.65
C TYR A 602 -13.07 -5.07 1.72
N PRO A 603 -13.25 -4.29 2.79
CA PRO A 603 -14.36 -3.34 2.90
C PRO A 603 -14.21 -2.08 2.04
N GLY A 604 -13.04 -1.80 1.49
CA GLY A 604 -12.67 -0.65 0.69
C GLY A 604 -11.34 -0.85 -0.02
N ASP A 605 -10.69 0.23 -0.48
CA ASP A 605 -9.40 0.18 -1.15
C ASP A 605 -8.30 -0.39 -0.25
N GLU A 606 -7.50 -1.28 -0.79
CA GLU A 606 -6.40 -1.92 -0.06
C GLU A 606 -5.20 -0.97 0.12
N ASP A 607 -4.90 -0.17 -0.89
CA ASP A 607 -3.92 0.92 -0.90
C ASP A 607 -2.51 0.54 -0.45
N ASN A 608 -1.81 -0.16 -1.33
CA ASN A 608 -0.37 -0.44 -1.20
C ASN A 608 0.04 -1.15 0.10
N GLY A 609 -0.78 -2.07 0.58
CA GLY A 609 -0.55 -2.80 1.82
C GLY A 609 -1.14 -2.14 3.06
N SER A 610 -1.77 -0.95 2.94
CA SER A 610 -2.27 -0.18 4.07
C SER A 610 -3.36 -0.91 4.84
N MET A 611 -4.43 -1.30 4.16
CA MET A 611 -5.56 -2.01 4.78
C MET A 611 -5.17 -3.44 5.18
N ALA A 612 -4.34 -4.10 4.39
CA ALA A 612 -3.80 -5.41 4.71
C ALA A 612 -2.97 -5.38 6.00
N ALA A 613 -2.06 -4.42 6.16
CA ALA A 613 -1.27 -4.27 7.38
C ALA A 613 -2.12 -3.87 8.59
N TRP A 614 -3.21 -3.10 8.40
CA TRP A 614 -4.21 -2.84 9.45
C TRP A 614 -4.82 -4.16 9.96
N TYR A 615 -5.25 -5.03 9.03
CA TYR A 615 -5.79 -6.36 9.40
C TYR A 615 -4.75 -7.21 10.15
N ILE A 616 -3.48 -7.22 9.70
CA ILE A 616 -2.39 -7.95 10.35
C ILE A 616 -2.20 -7.48 11.79
N PHE A 617 -2.02 -6.17 12.02
CA PHE A 617 -1.83 -5.63 13.37
C PHE A 617 -3.00 -5.96 14.30
N ASN A 618 -4.22 -5.71 13.84
CA ASN A 618 -5.41 -5.96 14.65
C ASN A 618 -5.61 -7.46 14.93
N SER A 619 -5.26 -8.33 13.98
CA SER A 619 -5.29 -9.79 14.20
C SER A 619 -4.28 -10.24 15.26
N LEU A 620 -3.17 -9.54 15.42
CA LEU A 620 -2.16 -9.77 16.46
C LEU A 620 -2.53 -9.15 17.81
N GLY A 621 -3.50 -8.24 17.87
CA GLY A 621 -4.04 -7.64 19.08
C GLY A 621 -3.40 -6.34 19.53
N PHE A 622 -2.75 -5.58 18.64
CA PHE A 622 -2.23 -4.24 18.89
C PHE A 622 -2.13 -3.44 17.60
N TYR A 623 -2.05 -2.10 17.70
CA TYR A 623 -2.05 -1.21 16.55
C TYR A 623 -1.22 0.06 16.81
N PRO A 624 -0.37 0.51 15.89
CA PRO A 624 0.44 1.73 16.02
C PRO A 624 -0.40 2.97 15.72
N VAL A 625 -1.23 3.42 16.67
CA VAL A 625 -2.14 4.56 16.48
C VAL A 625 -1.39 5.84 16.11
N THR A 626 -0.21 6.05 16.71
CA THR A 626 0.60 7.26 16.52
C THR A 626 2.04 6.90 16.15
N PRO A 627 2.32 6.60 14.86
CA PRO A 627 3.71 6.49 14.41
C PRO A 627 4.55 7.72 14.85
N GLY A 628 5.79 7.46 15.26
CA GLY A 628 6.67 8.48 15.85
C GLY A 628 6.63 8.55 17.38
N THR A 629 5.86 7.69 18.05
CA THR A 629 5.90 7.51 19.51
C THR A 629 6.61 6.23 19.95
N GLY A 630 6.69 5.25 19.06
CA GLY A 630 7.17 3.90 19.38
C GLY A 630 6.17 3.06 20.17
N GLU A 631 4.90 3.47 20.25
CA GLU A 631 3.85 2.76 20.98
C GLU A 631 2.88 2.01 20.06
N TYR A 632 2.36 0.90 20.57
CA TYR A 632 1.32 0.08 19.94
C TYR A 632 0.17 -0.12 20.93
N VAL A 633 -0.96 0.52 20.66
CA VAL A 633 -2.14 0.45 21.54
C VAL A 633 -2.73 -0.96 21.49
N ILE A 634 -3.05 -1.51 22.67
CA ILE A 634 -3.63 -2.86 22.78
C ILE A 634 -5.06 -2.84 22.23
N GLY A 635 -5.30 -3.75 21.29
CA GLY A 635 -6.60 -4.00 20.68
C GLY A 635 -7.16 -5.36 21.10
N MET A 636 -7.85 -6.03 20.15
CA MET A 636 -8.48 -7.33 20.40
C MET A 636 -7.85 -8.40 19.47
N PRO A 637 -7.02 -9.32 20.00
CA PRO A 637 -6.39 -10.35 19.17
C PRO A 637 -7.43 -11.28 18.55
N LEU A 638 -7.21 -11.63 17.27
CA LEU A 638 -8.06 -12.58 16.54
C LEU A 638 -7.43 -13.97 16.47
N MET A 639 -6.10 -14.08 16.35
CA MET A 639 -5.41 -15.35 16.18
C MET A 639 -5.33 -16.13 17.50
N ASP A 640 -5.43 -17.47 17.45
CA ASP A 640 -5.21 -18.34 18.61
C ASP A 640 -3.76 -18.29 19.03
N LYS A 641 -2.86 -18.28 18.03
CA LYS A 641 -1.42 -18.12 18.23
C LYS A 641 -0.76 -17.42 17.05
N ALA A 642 0.21 -16.58 17.35
CA ALA A 642 1.12 -16.03 16.36
C ALA A 642 2.58 -16.15 16.84
N ILE A 643 3.49 -16.45 15.91
CA ILE A 643 4.93 -16.50 16.14
C ILE A 643 5.58 -15.55 15.15
N ILE A 644 6.22 -14.51 15.67
CA ILE A 644 6.81 -13.41 14.88
C ILE A 644 8.34 -13.51 15.01
N ALA A 645 9.02 -13.71 13.89
CA ALA A 645 10.47 -13.60 13.80
C ALA A 645 10.84 -12.11 13.72
N LEU A 646 11.37 -11.58 14.80
CA LEU A 646 11.76 -10.18 14.91
C LEU A 646 13.09 -9.92 14.19
N SER A 647 13.28 -8.70 13.67
CA SER A 647 14.48 -8.29 12.94
C SER A 647 15.77 -8.43 13.75
N ASN A 648 15.68 -8.34 15.07
CA ASN A 648 16.83 -8.53 15.98
C ASN A 648 17.19 -10.00 16.26
N GLY A 649 16.57 -10.95 15.55
CA GLY A 649 16.78 -12.40 15.69
C GLY A 649 16.04 -13.05 16.86
N LYS A 650 15.28 -12.29 17.64
CA LYS A 650 14.42 -12.84 18.70
C LYS A 650 13.06 -13.28 18.12
N THR A 651 12.30 -14.00 18.93
CA THR A 651 10.95 -14.43 18.59
C THR A 651 9.95 -13.84 19.57
N LEU A 652 8.88 -13.25 19.04
CA LEU A 652 7.71 -12.85 19.82
C LEU A 652 6.59 -13.86 19.56
N THR A 653 6.05 -14.44 20.61
CA THR A 653 4.88 -15.33 20.55
C THR A 653 3.68 -14.63 21.15
N ILE A 654 2.56 -14.64 20.45
CA ILE A 654 1.27 -14.14 20.95
C ILE A 654 0.36 -15.35 21.10
N GLU A 655 -0.27 -15.49 22.26
CA GLU A 655 -1.20 -16.58 22.57
C GLU A 655 -2.51 -16.01 23.10
N THR A 656 -3.63 -16.49 22.58
CA THR A 656 -4.97 -16.02 22.94
C THR A 656 -5.83 -17.21 23.37
N SER A 657 -6.32 -17.20 24.60
CA SER A 657 -7.15 -18.31 25.12
C SER A 657 -8.05 -17.86 26.28
N PRO A 658 -9.32 -18.30 26.31
CA PRO A 658 -10.04 -18.95 25.23
C PRO A 658 -10.35 -17.96 24.07
N ASN A 659 -10.43 -18.44 22.83
CA ASN A 659 -10.69 -17.60 21.67
C ASN A 659 -11.86 -18.15 20.81
N GLN A 660 -13.07 -17.96 21.29
CA GLN A 660 -14.29 -18.27 20.55
C GLN A 660 -15.06 -16.97 20.21
N PRO A 661 -16.02 -16.98 19.30
CA PRO A 661 -16.73 -15.76 18.88
C PRO A 661 -17.33 -14.93 20.02
N GLN A 662 -17.81 -15.61 21.10
CA GLN A 662 -18.38 -14.93 22.27
C GLN A 662 -17.33 -14.30 23.22
N HIS A 663 -16.05 -14.65 23.12
CA HIS A 663 -14.98 -14.09 23.93
C HIS A 663 -14.54 -12.75 23.31
N GLN A 664 -15.18 -11.66 23.71
CA GLN A 664 -15.05 -10.34 23.10
C GLN A 664 -14.34 -9.32 24.00
N PHE A 665 -13.90 -9.73 25.20
CA PHE A 665 -13.29 -8.84 26.18
C PHE A 665 -11.98 -9.40 26.68
N ILE A 666 -10.96 -8.55 26.81
CA ILE A 666 -9.69 -8.91 27.44
C ILE A 666 -9.86 -8.87 28.95
N HIS A 667 -9.56 -9.98 29.62
CA HIS A 667 -9.59 -10.11 31.06
C HIS A 667 -8.20 -9.98 31.70
N GLU A 668 -7.16 -10.31 30.94
CA GLU A 668 -5.78 -10.20 31.41
C GLU A 668 -4.82 -10.21 30.21
N VAL A 669 -3.79 -9.40 30.29
CA VAL A 669 -2.61 -9.47 29.40
C VAL A 669 -1.40 -9.79 30.27
N LYS A 670 -0.57 -10.72 29.81
CA LYS A 670 0.74 -10.99 30.41
C LYS A 670 1.83 -10.85 29.38
N ARG A 671 2.95 -10.27 29.77
CA ARG A 671 4.19 -10.26 29.00
C ARG A 671 5.24 -11.03 29.77
N LYS A 672 5.82 -12.09 29.16
CA LYS A 672 6.79 -13.00 29.83
C LYS A 672 6.27 -13.54 31.18
N ASN A 673 5.00 -13.92 31.22
CA ASN A 673 4.27 -14.42 32.42
C ASN A 673 4.04 -13.38 33.53
N LEU A 674 4.42 -12.11 33.34
CA LEU A 674 4.13 -11.02 34.29
C LEU A 674 2.89 -10.26 33.81
N PRO A 675 2.01 -9.82 34.72
CA PRO A 675 0.88 -8.97 34.36
C PRO A 675 1.34 -7.70 33.65
N HIS A 676 0.65 -7.36 32.55
CA HIS A 676 0.84 -6.12 31.82
C HIS A 676 -0.46 -5.31 31.87
N THR A 677 -0.43 -4.18 32.55
CA THR A 677 -1.63 -3.38 32.83
C THR A 677 -1.76 -2.15 31.94
N ASP A 678 -0.68 -1.66 31.35
CA ASP A 678 -0.72 -0.52 30.45
C ASP A 678 -1.56 -0.83 29.18
N LEU A 679 -2.18 0.19 28.59
CA LEU A 679 -3.04 0.03 27.42
C LEU A 679 -2.26 0.02 26.09
N PHE A 680 -0.94 -0.10 26.16
CA PHE A 680 -0.06 -0.14 25.00
C PHE A 680 1.19 -0.99 25.30
N PHE A 681 1.86 -1.41 24.23
CA PHE A 681 3.24 -1.92 24.25
C PHE A 681 4.16 -0.88 23.64
N THR A 682 5.37 -0.76 24.17
CA THR A 682 6.42 -0.02 23.47
C THR A 682 7.08 -0.89 22.40
N HIS A 683 7.76 -0.27 21.44
CA HIS A 683 8.54 -0.99 20.44
C HIS A 683 9.61 -1.88 21.09
N GLU A 684 10.24 -1.38 22.15
CA GLU A 684 11.22 -2.14 22.93
C GLU A 684 10.59 -3.38 23.59
N ASP A 685 9.38 -3.26 24.17
CA ASP A 685 8.64 -4.38 24.74
C ASP A 685 8.44 -5.51 23.73
N LEU A 686 8.10 -5.16 22.48
CA LEU A 686 7.92 -6.15 21.41
C LEU A 686 9.27 -6.75 20.98
N LEU A 687 10.30 -5.90 20.80
CA LEU A 687 11.64 -6.33 20.39
C LEU A 687 12.36 -7.17 21.46
N GLU A 688 11.94 -7.10 22.73
CA GLU A 688 12.44 -8.01 23.73
C GLU A 688 12.11 -9.48 23.45
N GLY A 689 11.05 -9.72 22.66
CA GLY A 689 10.55 -11.06 22.37
C GLY A 689 9.94 -11.77 23.58
N GLY A 690 9.81 -13.07 23.49
CA GLY A 690 9.12 -13.89 24.50
C GLY A 690 7.63 -14.02 24.23
N THR A 691 6.80 -14.26 25.26
CA THR A 691 5.37 -14.51 25.08
C THR A 691 4.52 -13.37 25.61
N ILE A 692 3.57 -12.91 24.79
CA ILE A 692 2.41 -12.11 25.19
C ILE A 692 1.20 -13.05 25.22
N SER A 693 0.52 -13.12 26.35
CA SER A 693 -0.67 -13.97 26.53
C SER A 693 -1.89 -13.11 26.80
N TYR A 694 -2.94 -13.33 26.03
CA TYR A 694 -4.25 -12.72 26.22
C TYR A 694 -5.22 -13.77 26.79
N ARG A 695 -5.82 -13.45 27.94
CA ARG A 695 -6.95 -14.22 28.47
C ARG A 695 -8.23 -13.46 28.19
N LEU A 696 -9.12 -14.08 27.41
CA LEU A 696 -10.37 -13.46 26.98
C LEU A 696 -11.55 -13.93 27.85
N GLY A 697 -12.62 -13.11 27.86
CA GLY A 697 -13.89 -13.38 28.53
C GLY A 697 -15.10 -12.91 27.74
N ILE A 698 -16.28 -13.26 28.27
CA ILE A 698 -17.58 -12.95 27.61
C ILE A 698 -18.25 -11.70 28.15
N VAL A 699 -17.74 -11.13 29.23
CA VAL A 699 -18.23 -9.89 29.86
C VAL A 699 -17.08 -8.91 30.04
N PRO A 700 -17.34 -7.60 30.04
CA PRO A 700 -16.32 -6.59 30.29
C PRO A 700 -15.61 -6.81 31.65
N ASN A 701 -14.32 -6.54 31.71
CA ASN A 701 -13.54 -6.54 32.95
C ASN A 701 -12.89 -5.17 33.20
N ALA A 702 -13.74 -4.17 33.49
CA ALA A 702 -13.27 -2.80 33.73
C ALA A 702 -12.28 -2.68 34.91
N ALA A 703 -12.33 -3.59 35.88
CA ALA A 703 -11.41 -3.59 37.02
C ALA A 703 -9.95 -3.87 36.62
N TYR A 704 -9.71 -4.56 35.52
CA TYR A 704 -8.36 -4.86 35.04
C TYR A 704 -7.60 -3.60 34.59
N HIS A 705 -8.31 -2.57 34.11
CA HIS A 705 -7.73 -1.35 33.55
C HIS A 705 -7.82 -0.14 34.48
N HIS A 706 -8.22 -0.32 35.76
CA HIS A 706 -8.52 0.80 36.68
C HIS A 706 -7.33 1.73 36.96
N GLU A 707 -6.09 1.22 36.87
CA GLU A 707 -4.86 1.98 37.12
C GLU A 707 -3.89 1.91 35.92
N SER A 708 -4.40 1.63 34.71
CA SER A 708 -3.58 1.49 33.52
C SER A 708 -3.02 2.82 33.05
N ALA A 709 -1.77 2.83 32.58
CA ALA A 709 -1.24 3.95 31.82
C ALA A 709 -1.98 4.06 30.48
N LEU A 710 -2.35 5.28 30.13
CA LEU A 710 -2.97 5.59 28.83
C LEU A 710 -1.89 5.68 27.74
N PRO A 711 -2.24 5.48 26.46
CA PRO A 711 -1.31 5.70 25.37
C PRO A 711 -0.88 7.17 25.28
N TYR A 712 0.29 7.42 24.69
CA TYR A 712 0.92 8.71 24.55
C TYR A 712 -0.03 9.81 24.05
N SER A 713 0.08 11.00 24.63
CA SER A 713 -0.51 12.23 24.12
C SER A 713 0.38 13.44 24.44
N LEU A 714 0.52 14.38 23.51
CA LEU A 714 1.42 15.54 23.64
C LEU A 714 1.05 16.46 24.80
N SER A 715 -0.25 16.59 25.13
CA SER A 715 -0.78 17.48 26.17
C SER A 715 -0.93 16.82 27.54
N GLU A 716 -0.41 15.61 27.75
CA GLU A 716 -0.41 14.94 29.07
C GLU A 716 0.70 15.40 29.99
#